data_db2c4d1ff63afc9afc70102efc3356af
#
_entry.id   db2c4d1ff63afc9afc70102efc3356af
#
_cell.length_a   1.000
_cell.length_b   1.000
_cell.length_c   1.000
_cell.angle_alpha   90.00
_cell.angle_beta   90.00
_cell.angle_gamma   90.00
#
_symmetry.space_group_name_H-M   'P 1'
#
loop_
_entity.id
_entity.type
_entity.pdbx_description
1 polymer ?
#
loop_
_entity_poly.entity_id
_entity_poly.type
_entity_poly.pdbx_seq_one_letter_code
_entity_poly.pdbx_strand_id
1 'polypeptide(L)'
;MTSLSTIRAGASRLALGFAITLGAAPVLAQAPETQSATNPAPAEDAANAQTGQNNSAGQAVADAAPAAAANGGLEEIVVTAQFREQNLQKTPLAITAVSGAMLEARSQTNIAQVANQAPSVTLKPQGPSYGPSLGANIRGVGQFDFNPALEPGVGLYVDDVYYATLTGSIFDLLDLERVEILRGPQGTLAGKNSIGGAVKLYSKKPTGSNTGYVSAAYGSRDRLDLRASGDFGIAENLNLRLSGVAKKQGGYVKQLDFACVNPAGSALNPTSVGGVAVTPIPSAGPTGKDCVIGKQGEVNYQAVRGLLRYEPTDAIDVTLIGDFTRDDRRVAGAVLVDRSFNGTRVSPNFNNPARDIDPFTPNTVPAAQRIPLDTRFLCGRYCNYSTFSSPADGSLPGATGDGRSDFTGYGFSGQVNWKLADGLSLTSITAYRAYDLQFSNDDDLTPLAHSFGRGDLTFHSFSQELRLNGAIGSDDQIQYTVGGFYQDQRSVYATYQDLRYAGVPPFRGNDPVNADTKAVFAQVIWRPIDRLTFTGGIRYTDESKDYTYSRRTPTGGTHPTLGALDGVTGTYDGAQSDRIDYRANVQYEVTPDIAVYGQYSTGFKGGGINPRPFFAQQVLPFGPETLESYELGLKSDLFDRRVRLNLAAFRSNYDDIQLSLSNCTSQAGIGFGVPCALIVNGGKARIQGFEVETSIRPVEGLMIEGSLSYTDFKYKSFSSFTAANGVTSSVGGPTAPNGPQFGDVPPFTPKWKWSIGAQYEIDAGDVGSFTPRIDAAFQDDIWSNATNRPSNKIDDYIVSNARLTWANVEKDLEISAEVTNLFDKYYYLTNFDLTIAGAGVSSSQPGRPREWALTVKKKF
;
A
#
# COMPACT_ATOMS: atom_id res chain seq x y z
N MET A 1 -13.29 -6.32 -31.26
CA MET A 1 -13.34 -7.44 -30.31
C MET A 1 -12.43 -8.62 -30.69
N THR A 2 -11.59 -8.53 -31.70
CA THR A 2 -10.77 -9.64 -32.23
C THR A 2 -9.25 -9.44 -32.16
N SER A 3 -8.76 -8.35 -31.58
CA SER A 3 -7.30 -8.06 -31.50
C SER A 3 -6.67 -8.23 -30.11
N LEU A 4 -7.44 -8.42 -29.05
CA LEU A 4 -6.92 -8.55 -27.67
C LEU A 4 -6.58 -10.00 -27.27
N SER A 5 -7.14 -11.03 -27.95
CA SER A 5 -6.85 -12.43 -27.64
C SER A 5 -5.47 -12.90 -28.14
N THR A 6 -4.90 -12.23 -29.13
CA THR A 6 -3.59 -12.60 -29.72
C THR A 6 -2.40 -12.08 -28.90
N ILE A 7 -2.58 -11.00 -28.13
CA ILE A 7 -1.52 -10.46 -27.25
C ILE A 7 -1.43 -11.29 -25.95
N ARG A 8 -2.55 -11.85 -25.46
CA ARG A 8 -2.56 -12.72 -24.29
C ARG A 8 -1.75 -14.02 -24.47
N ALA A 9 -1.74 -14.57 -25.68
CA ALA A 9 -1.00 -15.81 -25.98
C ALA A 9 0.52 -15.59 -26.14
N GLY A 10 0.96 -14.38 -26.51
CA GLY A 10 2.37 -14.03 -26.68
C GLY A 10 3.10 -13.79 -25.37
N ALA A 11 2.48 -13.12 -24.40
CA ALA A 11 3.11 -12.79 -23.11
C ALA A 11 3.31 -14.03 -22.22
N SER A 12 2.36 -14.99 -22.26
CA SER A 12 2.50 -16.25 -21.50
C SER A 12 3.60 -17.17 -22.01
N ARG A 13 3.97 -17.07 -23.29
CA ARG A 13 5.03 -17.91 -23.88
C ARG A 13 6.43 -17.32 -23.71
N LEU A 14 6.57 -16.00 -23.56
CA LEU A 14 7.87 -15.38 -23.26
C LEU A 14 8.30 -15.60 -21.79
N ALA A 15 7.37 -15.63 -20.85
CA ALA A 15 7.70 -15.87 -19.42
C ALA A 15 8.18 -17.30 -19.15
N LEU A 16 7.77 -18.30 -19.97
CA LEU A 16 8.21 -19.71 -19.82
C LEU A 16 9.56 -19.98 -20.51
N GLY A 17 9.98 -19.16 -21.48
CA GLY A 17 11.21 -19.36 -22.24
C GLY A 17 12.50 -18.94 -21.53
N PHE A 18 12.43 -18.12 -20.47
CA PHE A 18 13.61 -17.61 -19.76
C PHE A 18 14.04 -18.45 -18.54
N ALA A 19 13.26 -19.44 -18.15
CA ALA A 19 13.53 -20.25 -16.96
C ALA A 19 14.27 -21.58 -17.24
N ILE A 20 14.66 -21.91 -18.48
CA ILE A 20 15.14 -23.27 -18.82
C ILE A 20 16.55 -23.29 -19.48
N THR A 21 17.33 -22.22 -19.47
CA THR A 21 18.69 -22.26 -20.03
C THR A 21 19.82 -21.90 -19.04
N LEU A 22 19.77 -22.46 -17.85
CA LEU A 22 20.95 -22.56 -16.97
C LEU A 22 21.28 -24.05 -16.80
N GLY A 23 21.65 -24.69 -17.90
CA GLY A 23 22.25 -26.01 -17.93
C GLY A 23 23.76 -25.92 -17.94
N ALA A 24 24.38 -26.57 -16.97
CA ALA A 24 25.81 -26.69 -16.78
C ALA A 24 26.55 -27.26 -17.99
N ALA A 25 27.66 -26.66 -18.36
CA ALA A 25 28.66 -27.29 -19.22
C ALA A 25 29.91 -27.64 -18.37
N PRO A 26 30.54 -28.82 -18.61
CA PRO A 26 31.64 -29.27 -17.77
C PRO A 26 32.99 -28.69 -18.23
N VAL A 27 33.76 -28.30 -17.24
CA VAL A 27 35.16 -27.89 -17.39
C VAL A 27 36.01 -29.17 -17.54
N LEU A 28 36.73 -29.28 -18.63
CA LEU A 28 37.86 -30.20 -18.78
C LEU A 28 39.17 -29.51 -18.37
N ALA A 29 39.82 -30.12 -17.42
CA ALA A 29 41.13 -29.74 -16.92
C ALA A 29 42.26 -30.14 -17.88
N GLN A 30 43.26 -29.30 -18.03
CA GLN A 30 44.64 -29.65 -18.33
C GLN A 30 45.61 -28.74 -17.63
N ALA A 31 46.46 -29.31 -16.80
CA ALA A 31 47.70 -28.78 -16.26
C ALA A 31 48.85 -29.63 -16.86
N PRO A 32 50.11 -29.38 -16.54
CA PRO A 32 50.88 -28.17 -16.26
C PRO A 32 52.19 -28.14 -17.08
N GLU A 33 52.98 -27.06 -17.03
CA GLU A 33 54.46 -27.17 -17.02
C GLU A 33 55.15 -25.97 -16.36
N THR A 34 56.17 -26.34 -15.63
CA THR A 34 57.02 -25.64 -14.70
C THR A 34 58.14 -24.81 -15.35
N GLN A 35 58.58 -23.74 -14.68
CA GLN A 35 59.99 -23.43 -14.29
C GLN A 35 60.10 -21.98 -13.83
N SER A 36 60.42 -21.70 -12.63
CA SER A 36 61.63 -21.71 -11.83
C SER A 36 62.45 -20.41 -11.81
N ALA A 37 62.55 -19.85 -10.60
CA ALA A 37 63.62 -19.12 -9.95
C ALA A 37 63.97 -17.70 -10.46
N THR A 38 64.09 -16.68 -9.67
CA THR A 38 64.90 -16.46 -8.47
C THR A 38 64.62 -15.10 -7.84
N ASN A 39 64.59 -15.05 -6.53
CA ASN A 39 64.76 -13.86 -5.68
C ASN A 39 66.24 -13.44 -5.63
N PRO A 40 66.65 -12.22 -5.25
CA PRO A 40 66.51 -11.77 -3.86
C PRO A 40 66.31 -10.26 -3.62
N ALA A 41 65.80 -9.97 -2.42
CA ALA A 41 65.93 -8.67 -1.74
C ALA A 41 67.33 -8.47 -1.20
N PRO A 42 67.78 -7.36 -0.62
CA PRO A 42 67.05 -6.56 0.38
C PRO A 42 67.36 -5.04 0.48
N ALA A 43 66.65 -4.37 1.37
CA ALA A 43 67.05 -3.38 2.42
C ALA A 43 67.29 -1.89 2.10
N GLU A 44 66.52 -1.08 2.88
CA GLU A 44 66.89 0.13 3.67
C GLU A 44 67.35 1.41 2.92
N ASP A 45 66.90 2.56 3.20
CA ASP A 45 66.66 3.36 4.38
C ASP A 45 66.20 4.78 4.04
N ALA A 46 65.36 5.29 4.91
CA ALA A 46 65.37 6.62 5.51
C ALA A 46 65.15 7.94 4.71
N ALA A 47 64.17 8.63 5.16
CA ALA A 47 64.13 10.03 5.60
C ALA A 47 63.93 11.19 4.65
N ASN A 48 62.82 11.82 4.86
CA ASN A 48 62.67 13.28 5.18
C ASN A 48 62.29 14.31 4.11
N ALA A 49 61.35 15.08 4.52
CA ALA A 49 61.06 16.50 4.31
C ALA A 49 59.94 16.90 3.29
N GLN A 50 58.84 17.27 3.92
CA GLN A 50 57.97 18.46 3.68
C GLN A 50 58.18 19.26 2.38
N THR A 51 57.09 19.42 1.66
CA THR A 51 56.51 20.75 1.37
C THR A 51 55.09 20.57 0.78
N GLY A 52 54.16 21.34 1.27
CA GLY A 52 52.80 21.34 0.82
C GLY A 52 52.57 21.93 -0.53
N GLN A 53 51.53 21.47 -1.17
CA GLN A 53 50.72 22.28 -2.10
C GLN A 53 49.27 21.72 -2.11
N ASN A 54 48.37 22.60 -1.78
CA ASN A 54 46.94 22.44 -1.96
C ASN A 54 46.62 22.17 -3.43
N ASN A 55 45.91 21.10 -3.68
CA ASN A 55 45.02 21.01 -4.85
C ASN A 55 43.73 20.41 -4.43
N SER A 56 42.75 21.28 -4.31
CA SER A 56 41.33 20.97 -4.33
C SER A 56 40.94 20.47 -5.73
N ALA A 57 40.88 19.17 -5.88
CA ALA A 57 40.20 18.54 -7.01
C ALA A 57 38.98 17.81 -6.46
N GLY A 58 37.82 18.12 -7.05
CA GLY A 58 36.55 17.55 -6.68
C GLY A 58 36.60 16.02 -6.70
N GLN A 59 36.35 15.43 -5.55
CA GLN A 59 36.11 14.01 -5.44
C GLN A 59 34.72 13.71 -6.07
N ALA A 60 34.74 13.03 -7.20
CA ALA A 60 33.62 12.23 -7.64
C ALA A 60 33.31 11.26 -6.50
N VAL A 61 32.09 11.34 -5.95
CA VAL A 61 31.63 10.37 -4.97
C VAL A 61 31.40 9.07 -5.74
N ALA A 62 32.37 8.19 -5.70
CA ALA A 62 32.18 6.80 -6.09
C ALA A 62 31.15 6.19 -5.13
N ASP A 63 30.24 5.39 -5.67
CA ASP A 63 29.29 4.56 -4.91
C ASP A 63 30.07 3.67 -3.92
N ALA A 64 30.38 4.22 -2.74
CA ALA A 64 30.89 3.44 -1.64
C ALA A 64 29.71 2.72 -0.99
N ALA A 65 29.72 1.39 -0.98
CA ALA A 65 28.96 0.63 -0.01
C ALA A 65 29.11 1.31 1.37
N PRO A 66 28.03 1.45 2.17
CA PRO A 66 28.09 2.16 3.43
C PRO A 66 29.26 1.63 4.26
N ALA A 67 30.25 2.46 4.47
CA ALA A 67 31.41 2.12 5.28
C ALA A 67 30.90 1.78 6.68
N ALA A 68 31.10 0.55 7.11
CA ALA A 68 30.87 0.16 8.49
C ALA A 68 31.58 1.18 9.38
N ALA A 69 30.81 1.83 10.27
CA ALA A 69 31.38 2.86 11.13
C ALA A 69 32.54 2.25 11.91
N ALA A 70 33.74 2.73 11.68
CA ALA A 70 34.96 2.23 12.27
C ALA A 70 34.99 2.29 13.81
N ASN A 71 33.95 2.88 14.44
CA ASN A 71 33.84 3.12 15.87
C ASN A 71 32.54 2.55 16.50
N GLY A 72 31.88 1.54 15.90
CA GLY A 72 30.70 0.90 16.51
C GLY A 72 29.42 1.77 16.56
N GLY A 73 29.39 2.93 15.88
CA GLY A 73 28.23 3.81 15.79
C GLY A 73 27.15 3.32 14.79
N LEU A 74 26.00 4.00 14.76
CA LEU A 74 24.93 3.76 13.80
C LEU A 74 25.37 4.21 12.39
N GLU A 75 24.95 3.45 11.39
CA GLU A 75 25.21 3.76 9.98
C GLU A 75 24.54 5.07 9.56
N GLU A 76 25.17 5.78 8.67
CA GLU A 76 24.60 6.93 8.01
C GLU A 76 23.57 6.48 6.99
N ILE A 77 22.37 7.06 7.03
CA ILE A 77 21.29 6.78 6.10
C ILE A 77 21.15 7.96 5.16
N VAL A 78 21.31 7.72 3.87
CA VAL A 78 21.06 8.71 2.82
C VAL A 78 19.61 8.60 2.35
N VAL A 79 18.95 9.72 2.19
CA VAL A 79 17.56 9.84 1.69
C VAL A 79 17.50 10.82 0.51
N THR A 80 16.50 10.65 -0.34
CA THR A 80 16.27 11.52 -1.51
C THR A 80 14.94 12.28 -1.44
N ALA A 81 14.48 12.53 -0.22
CA ALA A 81 13.20 13.15 0.08
C ALA A 81 12.99 14.54 -0.55
N GLN A 82 14.07 15.28 -0.85
CA GLN A 82 14.05 16.63 -1.45
C GLN A 82 14.62 16.66 -2.89
N PHE A 83 14.52 15.53 -3.62
CA PHE A 83 15.11 15.35 -4.96
C PHE A 83 16.63 15.51 -5.02
N ARG A 84 17.29 15.44 -3.85
CA ARG A 84 18.73 15.45 -3.67
C ARG A 84 19.09 14.39 -2.63
N GLU A 85 20.21 13.76 -2.83
CA GLU A 85 20.79 12.86 -1.82
C GLU A 85 21.24 13.69 -0.61
N GLN A 86 20.73 13.35 0.55
CA GLN A 86 21.02 14.04 1.80
C GLN A 86 21.08 13.04 2.95
N ASN A 87 21.90 13.32 3.94
CA ASN A 87 21.88 12.58 5.18
C ASN A 87 20.52 12.72 5.88
N LEU A 88 19.94 11.61 6.35
CA LEU A 88 18.66 11.57 7.05
C LEU A 88 18.62 12.57 8.23
N GLN A 89 19.72 12.71 8.99
CA GLN A 89 19.80 13.59 10.16
C GLN A 89 19.88 15.08 9.77
N LYS A 90 20.30 15.37 8.54
CA LYS A 90 20.36 16.74 8.00
C LYS A 90 19.15 17.12 7.16
N THR A 91 18.18 16.21 6.99
CA THR A 91 16.97 16.46 6.23
C THR A 91 15.85 16.95 7.17
N PRO A 92 15.39 18.21 7.06
CA PRO A 92 14.45 18.80 8.02
C PRO A 92 12.99 18.39 7.76
N LEU A 93 12.73 17.11 7.93
CA LEU A 93 11.44 16.43 7.73
C LEU A 93 11.28 15.27 8.70
N ALA A 94 10.04 14.95 9.07
CA ALA A 94 9.69 13.70 9.70
C ALA A 94 9.75 12.55 8.66
N ILE A 95 10.82 11.78 8.66
CA ILE A 95 11.06 10.66 7.73
C ILE A 95 11.44 9.42 8.51
N THR A 96 10.80 8.29 8.17
CA THR A 96 11.28 6.95 8.50
C THR A 96 12.00 6.37 7.29
N ALA A 97 13.27 6.02 7.42
CA ALA A 97 14.02 5.34 6.38
C ALA A 97 14.45 3.96 6.89
N VAL A 98 14.15 2.92 6.12
CA VAL A 98 14.45 1.51 6.46
C VAL A 98 15.25 0.90 5.34
N SER A 99 16.45 0.41 5.64
CA SER A 99 17.30 -0.27 4.66
C SER A 99 16.77 -1.64 4.29
N GLY A 100 17.14 -2.15 3.09
CA GLY A 100 16.78 -3.49 2.65
C GLY A 100 17.23 -4.59 3.62
N ALA A 101 18.42 -4.44 4.24
CA ALA A 101 18.93 -5.35 5.26
C ALA A 101 18.03 -5.38 6.52
N MET A 102 17.53 -4.22 6.95
CA MET A 102 16.65 -4.13 8.11
C MET A 102 15.26 -4.71 7.81
N LEU A 103 14.74 -4.53 6.58
CA LEU A 103 13.51 -5.17 6.14
C LEU A 103 13.61 -6.70 6.24
N GLU A 104 14.73 -7.25 5.81
CA GLU A 104 15.02 -8.70 5.89
C GLU A 104 15.16 -9.16 7.35
N ALA A 105 15.93 -8.44 8.19
CA ALA A 105 16.09 -8.75 9.60
C ALA A 105 14.75 -8.78 10.37
N ARG A 106 13.80 -7.93 10.01
CA ARG A 106 12.43 -7.87 10.57
C ARG A 106 11.46 -8.85 9.92
N SER A 107 11.90 -9.69 8.98
CA SER A 107 11.03 -10.60 8.20
C SER A 107 9.90 -9.87 7.47
N GLN A 108 10.12 -8.61 7.05
CA GLN A 108 9.16 -7.81 6.30
C GLN A 108 9.27 -8.11 4.81
N THR A 109 8.23 -8.61 4.22
CA THR A 109 8.23 -9.06 2.84
C THR A 109 7.29 -8.29 1.92
N ASN A 110 6.48 -7.37 2.47
CA ASN A 110 5.62 -6.49 1.69
C ASN A 110 5.50 -5.11 2.36
N ILE A 111 5.06 -4.12 1.57
CA ILE A 111 4.99 -2.72 2.00
C ILE A 111 4.06 -2.50 3.22
N ALA A 112 2.97 -3.27 3.34
CA ALA A 112 2.05 -3.11 4.46
C ALA A 112 2.70 -3.45 5.81
N GLN A 113 3.69 -4.34 5.81
CA GLN A 113 4.42 -4.72 7.02
C GLN A 113 5.39 -3.63 7.49
N VAL A 114 5.92 -2.81 6.57
CA VAL A 114 6.84 -1.70 6.91
C VAL A 114 6.16 -0.68 7.82
N ALA A 115 4.88 -0.44 7.62
CA ALA A 115 4.09 0.48 8.45
C ALA A 115 4.07 0.12 9.93
N ASN A 116 4.32 -1.13 10.31
CA ASN A 116 4.28 -1.54 11.71
C ASN A 116 5.31 -0.81 12.57
N GLN A 117 6.46 -0.42 12.02
CA GLN A 117 7.53 0.28 12.72
C GLN A 117 7.51 1.81 12.49
N ALA A 118 6.78 2.29 11.48
CA ALA A 118 6.69 3.73 11.20
C ALA A 118 5.63 4.39 12.10
N PRO A 119 5.96 5.47 12.85
CA PRO A 119 4.99 6.16 13.69
C PRO A 119 3.93 6.87 12.84
N SER A 120 2.70 6.90 13.32
CA SER A 120 1.52 7.53 12.67
C SER A 120 1.20 7.03 11.24
N VAL A 121 1.72 5.86 10.84
CA VAL A 121 1.53 5.28 9.51
C VAL A 121 0.71 3.99 9.62
N THR A 122 -0.34 3.89 8.84
CA THR A 122 -1.15 2.68 8.71
C THR A 122 -1.25 2.30 7.24
N LEU A 123 -0.73 1.13 6.88
CA LEU A 123 -0.86 0.53 5.56
C LEU A 123 -1.56 -0.81 5.74
N LYS A 124 -2.76 -0.97 5.19
CA LYS A 124 -3.61 -2.14 5.37
C LYS A 124 -4.18 -2.59 4.03
N PRO A 125 -4.50 -3.88 3.85
CA PRO A 125 -5.33 -4.28 2.72
C PRO A 125 -6.67 -3.54 2.74
N GLN A 126 -7.17 -3.18 1.56
CA GLN A 126 -8.51 -2.58 1.42
C GLN A 126 -9.57 -3.67 1.42
N GLY A 127 -10.18 -3.98 2.50
CA GLY A 127 -11.22 -5.00 2.55
C GLY A 127 -10.77 -6.39 2.07
N PRO A 128 -11.55 -7.43 2.34
CA PRO A 128 -11.12 -8.80 2.06
C PRO A 128 -11.24 -9.20 0.57
N SER A 129 -11.89 -8.40 -0.29
CA SER A 129 -12.34 -8.87 -1.61
C SER A 129 -11.79 -8.08 -2.80
N TYR A 130 -10.97 -7.04 -2.58
CA TYR A 130 -10.57 -6.10 -3.64
C TYR A 130 -9.14 -6.30 -4.15
N GLY A 131 -8.68 -7.54 -4.19
CA GLY A 131 -7.36 -7.89 -4.71
C GLY A 131 -6.20 -7.34 -3.89
N PRO A 132 -5.02 -7.15 -4.50
CA PRO A 132 -3.82 -6.62 -3.84
C PRO A 132 -3.87 -5.09 -3.70
N SER A 133 -4.99 -4.54 -3.23
CA SER A 133 -5.19 -3.10 -3.04
C SER A 133 -4.82 -2.67 -1.63
N LEU A 134 -4.10 -1.57 -1.52
CA LEU A 134 -3.61 -1.00 -0.27
C LEU A 134 -4.50 0.18 0.16
N GLY A 135 -4.90 0.20 1.44
CA GLY A 135 -5.36 1.40 2.12
C GLY A 135 -4.19 2.05 2.83
N ALA A 136 -3.98 3.33 2.63
CA ALA A 136 -2.88 4.07 3.21
C ALA A 136 -3.38 5.26 4.01
N ASN A 137 -2.88 5.42 5.24
CA ASN A 137 -3.16 6.54 6.12
C ASN A 137 -1.88 6.98 6.82
N ILE A 138 -1.60 8.27 6.83
CA ILE A 138 -0.53 8.89 7.59
C ILE A 138 -1.10 10.06 8.39
N ARG A 139 -0.91 10.06 9.70
CA ARG A 139 -1.40 11.10 10.62
C ARG A 139 -2.91 11.37 10.55
N GLY A 140 -3.72 10.35 10.23
CA GLY A 140 -5.17 10.48 10.10
C GLY A 140 -5.66 10.95 8.72
N VAL A 141 -4.79 10.99 7.72
CA VAL A 141 -5.10 11.39 6.35
C VAL A 141 -4.84 10.23 5.40
N GLY A 142 -5.84 9.83 4.62
CA GLY A 142 -5.70 8.67 3.74
C GLY A 142 -6.89 8.39 2.85
N GLN A 143 -6.84 7.26 2.14
CA GLN A 143 -7.89 6.73 1.29
C GLN A 143 -7.92 5.20 1.40
N PHE A 144 -9.14 4.63 1.42
CA PHE A 144 -9.37 3.20 1.60
C PHE A 144 -10.36 2.62 0.58
N ASP A 145 -10.45 3.22 -0.61
CA ASP A 145 -11.27 2.73 -1.70
C ASP A 145 -10.39 2.45 -2.94
N PHE A 146 -10.59 1.30 -3.57
CA PHE A 146 -9.80 0.84 -4.72
C PHE A 146 -10.22 1.48 -6.04
N ASN A 147 -11.37 2.15 -6.10
CA ASN A 147 -11.90 2.69 -7.35
C ASN A 147 -10.96 3.76 -7.94
N PRO A 148 -10.57 3.66 -9.20
CA PRO A 148 -9.61 4.58 -9.82
C PRO A 148 -10.11 6.02 -9.99
N ALA A 149 -11.42 6.26 -9.78
CA ALA A 149 -11.97 7.62 -9.73
C ALA A 149 -11.58 8.36 -8.44
N LEU A 150 -11.12 7.64 -7.41
CA LEU A 150 -10.77 8.18 -6.11
C LEU A 150 -9.27 8.25 -5.94
N GLU A 151 -8.80 9.42 -5.53
CA GLU A 151 -7.39 9.69 -5.38
C GLU A 151 -6.85 9.18 -4.03
N PRO A 152 -5.62 8.65 -3.98
CA PRO A 152 -4.98 8.31 -2.72
C PRO A 152 -4.67 9.57 -1.89
N GLY A 153 -4.70 9.46 -0.55
CA GLY A 153 -4.26 10.54 0.35
C GLY A 153 -2.77 10.45 0.70
N VAL A 154 -2.11 9.37 0.30
CA VAL A 154 -0.69 9.09 0.50
C VAL A 154 -0.07 8.72 -0.83
N GLY A 155 0.96 9.47 -1.25
CA GLY A 155 1.68 9.21 -2.50
C GLY A 155 2.51 7.93 -2.39
N LEU A 156 2.49 7.09 -3.43
CA LEU A 156 3.33 5.91 -3.54
C LEU A 156 4.26 6.05 -4.74
N TYR A 157 5.56 5.81 -4.52
CA TYR A 157 6.59 5.94 -5.55
C TYR A 157 7.50 4.70 -5.54
N VAL A 158 7.89 4.26 -6.72
CA VAL A 158 8.93 3.24 -6.90
C VAL A 158 9.97 3.81 -7.87
N ASP A 159 11.21 3.97 -7.41
CA ASP A 159 12.30 4.57 -8.19
C ASP A 159 11.90 5.93 -8.78
N ASP A 160 11.30 6.80 -7.96
CA ASP A 160 10.73 8.12 -8.28
C ASP A 160 9.54 8.11 -9.26
N VAL A 161 9.07 6.97 -9.75
CA VAL A 161 7.85 6.87 -10.57
C VAL A 161 6.62 6.85 -9.66
N TYR A 162 5.71 7.78 -9.87
CA TYR A 162 4.45 7.88 -9.13
C TYR A 162 3.47 6.77 -9.51
N TYR A 163 2.94 6.06 -8.51
CA TYR A 163 1.87 5.08 -8.64
C TYR A 163 0.54 5.74 -8.33
N ALA A 164 -0.23 6.01 -9.36
CA ALA A 164 -1.44 6.82 -9.28
C ALA A 164 -2.61 6.14 -8.56
N THR A 165 -2.58 4.83 -8.40
CA THR A 165 -3.60 4.06 -7.71
C THR A 165 -2.99 3.20 -6.60
N LEU A 166 -3.79 2.91 -5.57
CA LEU A 166 -3.39 1.98 -4.51
C LEU A 166 -3.71 0.51 -4.85
N THR A 167 -4.36 0.26 -6.00
CA THR A 167 -4.62 -1.07 -6.53
C THR A 167 -3.32 -1.67 -7.09
N GLY A 168 -3.05 -2.93 -6.76
CA GLY A 168 -1.79 -3.60 -7.11
C GLY A 168 -0.59 -3.12 -6.32
N SER A 169 -0.77 -2.31 -5.27
CA SER A 169 0.32 -1.67 -4.52
C SER A 169 0.80 -2.46 -3.31
N ILE A 170 0.23 -3.63 -3.02
CA ILE A 170 0.79 -4.55 -2.02
C ILE A 170 1.95 -5.31 -2.67
N PHE A 171 3.04 -4.59 -2.95
CA PHE A 171 4.24 -5.16 -3.56
C PHE A 171 5.02 -6.03 -2.60
N ASP A 172 5.74 -7.01 -3.17
CA ASP A 172 6.90 -7.58 -2.51
C ASP A 172 8.04 -6.55 -2.45
N LEU A 173 8.77 -6.56 -1.35
CA LEU A 173 9.96 -5.71 -1.15
C LEU A 173 11.17 -6.37 -1.84
N LEU A 174 11.07 -6.54 -3.17
CA LEU A 174 12.06 -7.23 -3.98
C LEU A 174 13.30 -6.35 -4.16
N ASP A 175 14.41 -6.78 -3.59
CA ASP A 175 15.76 -6.25 -3.81
C ASP A 175 15.86 -4.73 -3.67
N LEU A 176 15.25 -4.19 -2.60
CA LEU A 176 15.29 -2.78 -2.30
C LEU A 176 16.60 -2.39 -1.62
N GLU A 177 17.06 -1.20 -1.92
CA GLU A 177 18.07 -0.49 -1.16
C GLU A 177 17.47 0.04 0.13
N ARG A 178 16.33 0.75 0.01
CA ARG A 178 15.61 1.33 1.14
C ARG A 178 14.15 1.64 0.84
N VAL A 179 13.40 1.85 1.91
CA VAL A 179 12.06 2.44 1.90
C VAL A 179 12.09 3.73 2.69
N GLU A 180 11.56 4.82 2.14
CA GLU A 180 11.40 6.10 2.79
C GLU A 180 9.92 6.40 3.00
N ILE A 181 9.51 6.74 4.22
CA ILE A 181 8.15 7.18 4.55
C ILE A 181 8.21 8.60 5.05
N LEU A 182 7.74 9.53 4.22
CA LEU A 182 7.66 10.96 4.51
C LEU A 182 6.29 11.24 5.15
N ARG A 183 6.27 11.88 6.30
CA ARG A 183 5.04 12.18 7.03
C ARG A 183 4.71 13.67 6.95
N GLY A 184 3.40 13.97 6.91
CA GLY A 184 2.87 15.30 6.67
C GLY A 184 2.87 15.72 5.19
N PRO A 185 2.25 16.85 4.85
CA PRO A 185 2.03 17.26 3.47
C PRO A 185 3.32 17.38 2.66
N GLN A 186 3.34 16.79 1.48
CA GLN A 186 4.45 16.84 0.51
C GLN A 186 4.01 17.48 -0.81
N GLY A 187 3.03 18.41 -0.78
CA GLY A 187 2.41 18.98 -1.97
C GLY A 187 3.40 19.64 -2.94
N THR A 188 4.48 20.23 -2.46
CA THR A 188 5.44 20.93 -3.32
C THR A 188 6.30 20.02 -4.19
N LEU A 189 6.81 18.93 -3.65
CA LEU A 189 7.73 18.04 -4.37
C LEU A 189 7.02 16.77 -4.87
N ALA A 190 6.37 16.03 -3.98
CA ALA A 190 5.63 14.84 -4.35
C ALA A 190 4.32 15.17 -5.12
N GLY A 191 3.79 16.38 -4.94
CA GLY A 191 2.62 16.88 -5.68
C GLY A 191 1.30 16.39 -5.11
N LYS A 192 0.29 16.27 -5.98
CA LYS A 192 -1.06 15.86 -5.59
C LYS A 192 -1.04 14.51 -4.86
N ASN A 193 -2.07 14.27 -4.04
CA ASN A 193 -2.30 12.97 -3.41
C ASN A 193 -1.20 12.55 -2.41
N SER A 194 -0.38 13.50 -1.96
CA SER A 194 0.60 13.33 -0.90
C SER A 194 0.29 14.23 0.31
N ILE A 195 -0.99 14.44 0.55
CA ILE A 195 -1.52 15.30 1.62
C ILE A 195 -1.20 14.75 3.01
N GLY A 196 -1.28 13.43 3.22
CA GLY A 196 -0.85 12.76 4.45
C GLY A 196 0.65 12.49 4.50
N GLY A 197 1.28 12.36 3.33
CA GLY A 197 2.67 12.01 3.17
C GLY A 197 2.94 11.18 1.91
N ALA A 198 4.13 10.59 1.85
CA ALA A 198 4.53 9.74 0.75
C ALA A 198 5.33 8.51 1.21
N VAL A 199 5.17 7.41 0.51
CA VAL A 199 5.98 6.19 0.65
C VAL A 199 6.77 6.00 -0.63
N LYS A 200 8.10 5.95 -0.50
CA LYS A 200 9.03 5.81 -1.62
C LYS A 200 9.87 4.55 -1.44
N LEU A 201 9.90 3.73 -2.48
CA LEU A 201 10.70 2.52 -2.55
C LEU A 201 11.84 2.75 -3.55
N TYR A 202 13.05 2.44 -3.16
CA TYR A 202 14.22 2.56 -4.02
C TYR A 202 14.87 1.20 -4.22
N SER A 203 15.01 0.80 -5.48
CA SER A 203 15.69 -0.43 -5.89
C SER A 203 17.22 -0.26 -5.74
N LYS A 204 17.93 -1.35 -5.49
CA LYS A 204 19.39 -1.34 -5.58
C LYS A 204 19.82 -1.10 -7.02
N LYS A 205 20.64 -0.09 -7.22
CA LYS A 205 21.18 0.24 -8.55
C LYS A 205 22.19 -0.79 -9.04
N PRO A 206 22.30 -1.02 -10.37
CA PRO A 206 23.38 -1.82 -10.95
C PRO A 206 24.74 -1.17 -10.73
N THR A 207 25.71 -1.93 -10.26
CA THR A 207 27.10 -1.49 -10.02
C THR A 207 28.12 -2.26 -10.85
N GLY A 208 27.69 -3.36 -11.48
CA GLY A 208 28.58 -4.24 -12.24
C GLY A 208 29.54 -5.06 -11.36
N SER A 209 29.22 -5.22 -10.08
CA SER A 209 30.09 -5.89 -9.10
C SER A 209 30.21 -7.41 -9.31
N ASN A 210 29.42 -8.01 -10.21
CA ASN A 210 29.30 -9.45 -10.43
C ASN A 210 28.99 -10.23 -9.16
N THR A 211 28.12 -9.65 -8.33
CA THR A 211 27.65 -10.22 -7.06
C THR A 211 26.18 -10.55 -7.12
N GLY A 212 25.74 -11.42 -6.23
CA GLY A 212 24.33 -11.76 -6.18
C GLY A 212 23.95 -12.60 -4.97
N TYR A 213 22.69 -13.03 -4.93
CA TYR A 213 22.24 -14.01 -3.95
C TYR A 213 21.11 -14.86 -4.50
N VAL A 214 20.97 -16.03 -3.93
CA VAL A 214 19.79 -16.87 -4.04
C VAL A 214 19.31 -17.22 -2.64
N SER A 215 18.00 -17.26 -2.44
CA SER A 215 17.41 -17.70 -1.18
C SER A 215 16.18 -18.54 -1.40
N ALA A 216 15.99 -19.53 -0.51
CA ALA A 216 14.81 -20.39 -0.48
C ALA A 216 14.28 -20.45 0.95
N ALA A 217 12.97 -20.27 1.13
CA ALA A 217 12.31 -20.42 2.41
C ALA A 217 11.19 -21.48 2.34
N TYR A 218 11.08 -22.29 3.39
CA TYR A 218 9.99 -23.23 3.57
C TYR A 218 9.35 -23.01 4.95
N GLY A 219 8.02 -23.15 5.06
CA GLY A 219 7.35 -22.91 6.32
C GLY A 219 5.88 -23.32 6.39
N SER A 220 5.17 -22.76 7.35
CA SER A 220 3.77 -23.05 7.66
C SER A 220 2.87 -23.03 6.44
N ARG A 221 1.96 -24.01 6.33
CA ARG A 221 0.99 -24.17 5.23
C ARG A 221 1.66 -24.28 3.85
N ASP A 222 2.71 -25.10 3.80
CA ASP A 222 3.48 -25.36 2.57
C ASP A 222 4.01 -24.05 1.94
N ARG A 223 4.43 -23.08 2.78
CA ARG A 223 5.08 -21.87 2.31
C ARG A 223 6.37 -22.24 1.59
N LEU A 224 6.50 -21.75 0.37
CA LEU A 224 7.70 -21.82 -0.43
C LEU A 224 7.96 -20.44 -1.03
N ASP A 225 9.07 -19.79 -0.62
CA ASP A 225 9.50 -18.52 -1.18
C ASP A 225 10.88 -18.73 -1.83
N LEU A 226 11.01 -18.35 -3.08
CA LEU A 226 12.26 -18.36 -3.83
C LEU A 226 12.60 -16.93 -4.22
N ARG A 227 13.83 -16.49 -3.99
CA ARG A 227 14.33 -15.17 -4.38
C ARG A 227 15.71 -15.29 -4.98
N ALA A 228 15.98 -14.50 -5.99
CA ALA A 228 17.29 -14.35 -6.57
C ALA A 228 17.52 -12.92 -7.03
N SER A 229 18.74 -12.45 -6.89
CA SER A 229 19.19 -11.19 -7.48
C SER A 229 20.64 -11.32 -7.89
N GLY A 230 21.01 -10.71 -9.03
CA GLY A 230 22.37 -10.64 -9.52
C GLY A 230 22.66 -9.30 -10.15
N ASP A 231 23.88 -8.81 -9.93
CA ASP A 231 24.45 -7.58 -10.46
C ASP A 231 25.58 -7.96 -11.40
N PHE A 232 25.55 -7.51 -12.64
CA PHE A 232 26.44 -7.95 -13.70
C PHE A 232 27.04 -6.75 -14.45
N GLY A 233 28.38 -6.71 -14.58
CA GLY A 233 29.07 -5.83 -15.51
C GLY A 233 28.97 -6.39 -16.93
N ILE A 234 28.17 -5.76 -17.80
CA ILE A 234 28.02 -6.20 -19.20
C ILE A 234 29.12 -5.63 -20.08
N ALA A 235 29.49 -4.38 -19.84
CA ALA A 235 30.60 -3.67 -20.49
C ALA A 235 31.13 -2.60 -19.54
N GLU A 236 32.23 -1.94 -19.91
CA GLU A 236 32.91 -0.94 -19.06
C GLU A 236 31.97 0.11 -18.44
N ASN A 237 30.94 0.55 -19.17
CA ASN A 237 29.99 1.57 -18.73
C ASN A 237 28.54 1.08 -18.75
N LEU A 238 28.32 -0.25 -18.75
CA LEU A 238 26.99 -0.86 -18.88
C LEU A 238 26.83 -1.96 -17.83
N ASN A 239 25.97 -1.71 -16.87
CA ASN A 239 25.70 -2.60 -15.75
C ASN A 239 24.24 -3.06 -15.75
N LEU A 240 24.00 -4.32 -15.41
CA LEU A 240 22.67 -4.93 -15.36
C LEU A 240 22.42 -5.54 -13.99
N ARG A 241 21.27 -5.24 -13.40
CA ARG A 241 20.78 -5.92 -12.22
C ARG A 241 19.46 -6.62 -12.52
N LEU A 242 19.39 -7.90 -12.22
CA LEU A 242 18.17 -8.72 -12.39
C LEU A 242 17.74 -9.28 -11.04
N SER A 243 16.46 -9.16 -10.72
CA SER A 243 15.91 -9.64 -9.47
C SER A 243 14.58 -10.35 -9.72
N GLY A 244 14.34 -11.45 -9.00
CA GLY A 244 13.12 -12.23 -9.13
C GLY A 244 12.67 -12.83 -7.80
N VAL A 245 11.34 -13.01 -7.68
CA VAL A 245 10.71 -13.64 -6.54
C VAL A 245 9.55 -14.53 -6.99
N ALA A 246 9.42 -15.69 -6.38
CA ALA A 246 8.25 -16.54 -6.50
C ALA A 246 7.84 -17.03 -5.11
N LYS A 247 6.56 -16.84 -4.76
CA LYS A 247 6.01 -17.19 -3.45
C LYS A 247 4.75 -18.01 -3.61
N LYS A 248 4.63 -19.04 -2.79
CA LYS A 248 3.43 -19.85 -2.68
C LYS A 248 3.18 -20.18 -1.21
N GLN A 249 1.91 -20.07 -0.77
CA GLN A 249 1.51 -20.48 0.58
C GLN A 249 0.03 -20.81 0.61
N GLY A 250 -0.35 -21.87 1.31
CA GLY A 250 -1.76 -22.26 1.49
C GLY A 250 -2.58 -21.25 2.28
N GLY A 251 -3.87 -21.19 1.97
CA GLY A 251 -4.83 -20.31 2.65
C GLY A 251 -5.03 -20.66 4.13
N TYR A 252 -5.45 -19.69 4.93
CA TYR A 252 -5.62 -19.87 6.38
C TYR A 252 -7.06 -19.71 6.87
N VAL A 253 -7.99 -19.22 6.03
CA VAL A 253 -9.42 -19.16 6.32
C VAL A 253 -10.11 -20.28 5.53
N LYS A 254 -10.84 -21.16 6.23
CA LYS A 254 -11.58 -22.27 5.62
C LYS A 254 -12.90 -21.75 5.05
N GLN A 255 -13.17 -22.05 3.81
CA GLN A 255 -14.48 -21.89 3.20
C GLN A 255 -15.22 -23.21 3.36
N LEU A 256 -16.33 -23.21 4.09
CA LEU A 256 -17.09 -24.42 4.48
C LEU A 256 -18.40 -24.48 3.69
N ASP A 257 -18.83 -25.71 3.41
CA ASP A 257 -20.20 -25.97 2.94
C ASP A 257 -21.15 -25.95 4.11
N PHE A 258 -22.11 -25.02 4.08
CA PHE A 258 -23.08 -24.84 5.17
C PHE A 258 -23.94 -26.09 5.38
N ALA A 259 -24.43 -26.71 4.30
CA ALA A 259 -25.29 -27.88 4.37
C ALA A 259 -24.57 -29.14 4.80
N CYS A 260 -23.25 -29.25 4.53
CA CYS A 260 -22.42 -30.31 5.07
C CYS A 260 -22.20 -30.18 6.57
N VAL A 261 -21.92 -28.93 7.06
CA VAL A 261 -21.76 -28.63 8.50
C VAL A 261 -23.10 -28.74 9.24
N ASN A 262 -24.17 -28.28 8.60
CA ASN A 262 -25.54 -28.27 9.13
C ASN A 262 -26.48 -29.03 8.17
N PRO A 263 -26.56 -30.37 8.29
CA PRO A 263 -27.40 -31.16 7.40
C PRO A 263 -28.86 -30.74 7.44
N ALA A 264 -29.58 -30.99 6.35
CA ALA A 264 -31.02 -30.73 6.27
C ALA A 264 -31.76 -31.41 7.42
N GLY A 265 -32.63 -30.67 8.12
CA GLY A 265 -33.31 -31.09 9.35
C GLY A 265 -32.59 -30.76 10.64
N SER A 266 -31.38 -30.24 10.59
CA SER A 266 -30.69 -29.69 11.79
C SER A 266 -31.34 -28.40 12.26
N ALA A 267 -31.02 -27.96 13.49
CA ALA A 267 -31.55 -26.73 14.08
C ALA A 267 -31.22 -25.46 13.27
N LEU A 268 -30.04 -25.43 12.61
CA LEU A 268 -29.59 -24.30 11.78
C LEU A 268 -30.01 -24.43 10.31
N ASN A 269 -30.37 -25.61 9.83
CA ASN A 269 -30.84 -25.87 8.47
C ASN A 269 -32.14 -26.70 8.48
N PRO A 270 -33.25 -26.14 9.03
CA PRO A 270 -34.45 -26.91 9.26
C PRO A 270 -35.21 -27.22 7.95
N THR A 271 -35.97 -28.29 7.94
CA THR A 271 -36.93 -28.67 6.89
C THR A 271 -38.37 -28.21 7.23
N SER A 272 -38.59 -27.72 8.45
CA SER A 272 -39.86 -27.19 8.92
C SER A 272 -39.61 -26.14 10.01
N VAL A 273 -40.40 -25.07 9.98
CA VAL A 273 -40.42 -24.00 10.98
C VAL A 273 -41.88 -23.76 11.37
N GLY A 274 -42.21 -23.88 12.68
CA GLY A 274 -43.57 -23.70 13.17
C GLY A 274 -44.61 -24.62 12.50
N GLY A 275 -44.17 -25.82 12.06
CA GLY A 275 -45.04 -26.79 11.38
C GLY A 275 -45.24 -26.54 9.88
N VAL A 276 -44.57 -25.49 9.33
CA VAL A 276 -44.60 -25.18 7.90
C VAL A 276 -43.32 -25.75 7.26
N ALA A 277 -43.43 -26.48 6.15
CA ALA A 277 -42.29 -27.00 5.41
C ALA A 277 -41.46 -25.84 4.85
N VAL A 278 -40.13 -25.89 5.02
CA VAL A 278 -39.16 -24.95 4.48
C VAL A 278 -38.13 -25.72 3.65
N THR A 279 -37.57 -25.05 2.62
CA THR A 279 -36.49 -25.61 1.82
C THR A 279 -35.19 -25.36 2.55
N PRO A 280 -34.45 -26.43 2.94
CA PRO A 280 -33.16 -26.26 3.57
C PRO A 280 -32.12 -25.71 2.56
N ILE A 281 -31.11 -25.05 3.08
CA ILE A 281 -29.96 -24.57 2.27
C ILE A 281 -29.29 -25.80 1.67
N PRO A 282 -29.12 -25.85 0.35
CA PRO A 282 -28.49 -26.99 -0.32
C PRO A 282 -26.96 -26.96 -0.16
N SER A 283 -26.29 -28.07 -0.42
CA SER A 283 -24.84 -28.11 -0.53
C SER A 283 -24.35 -27.28 -1.72
N ALA A 284 -23.29 -26.54 -1.51
CA ALA A 284 -22.65 -25.72 -2.54
C ALA A 284 -21.82 -26.52 -3.55
N GLY A 285 -21.61 -27.84 -3.28
CA GLY A 285 -20.85 -28.71 -4.18
C GLY A 285 -20.05 -29.81 -3.46
N PRO A 286 -19.11 -30.44 -4.15
CA PRO A 286 -18.27 -31.48 -3.56
C PRO A 286 -17.45 -30.91 -2.39
N THR A 287 -17.51 -31.58 -1.24
CA THR A 287 -16.76 -31.19 -0.04
C THR A 287 -15.55 -32.09 0.16
N GLY A 288 -14.46 -31.52 0.61
CA GLY A 288 -13.32 -32.26 1.15
C GLY A 288 -13.55 -32.69 2.60
N LYS A 289 -12.47 -33.11 3.25
CA LYS A 289 -12.47 -33.40 4.67
C LYS A 289 -12.99 -32.20 5.47
N ASP A 290 -13.76 -32.45 6.52
CA ASP A 290 -14.31 -31.45 7.44
C ASP A 290 -15.21 -30.40 6.73
N CYS A 291 -15.96 -30.77 5.71
CA CYS A 291 -16.85 -29.90 4.94
C CYS A 291 -16.16 -28.71 4.25
N VAL A 292 -14.86 -28.77 4.04
CA VAL A 292 -14.10 -27.71 3.40
C VAL A 292 -14.28 -27.76 1.89
N ILE A 293 -14.75 -26.65 1.27
CA ILE A 293 -14.85 -26.45 -0.18
C ILE A 293 -13.69 -25.62 -0.73
N GLY A 294 -13.01 -24.86 0.12
CA GLY A 294 -11.86 -24.04 -0.27
C GLY A 294 -11.12 -23.45 0.93
N LYS A 295 -10.01 -22.78 0.64
CA LYS A 295 -9.24 -22.01 1.63
C LYS A 295 -8.89 -20.66 1.03
N GLN A 296 -9.18 -19.59 1.75
CA GLN A 296 -8.92 -18.20 1.36
C GLN A 296 -7.67 -17.66 2.05
N GLY A 297 -7.12 -16.56 1.51
CA GLY A 297 -5.92 -15.93 2.06
C GLY A 297 -4.62 -16.66 1.71
N GLU A 298 -4.61 -17.38 0.60
CA GLU A 298 -3.39 -17.98 0.02
C GLU A 298 -2.45 -16.90 -0.53
N VAL A 299 -1.21 -17.27 -0.79
CA VAL A 299 -0.23 -16.49 -1.54
C VAL A 299 0.17 -17.28 -2.78
N ASN A 300 0.13 -16.64 -3.94
CA ASN A 300 0.67 -17.15 -5.19
C ASN A 300 1.14 -15.94 -6.02
N TYR A 301 2.36 -15.50 -5.74
CA TYR A 301 2.93 -14.23 -6.20
C TYR A 301 4.24 -14.48 -6.92
N GLN A 302 4.43 -13.82 -8.05
CA GLN A 302 5.65 -13.86 -8.84
C GLN A 302 5.96 -12.44 -9.32
N ALA A 303 7.22 -12.03 -9.24
CA ALA A 303 7.66 -10.76 -9.80
C ALA A 303 9.10 -10.88 -10.30
N VAL A 304 9.39 -10.12 -11.34
CA VAL A 304 10.74 -9.92 -11.88
C VAL A 304 10.96 -8.44 -12.10
N ARG A 305 12.21 -7.98 -11.90
CA ARG A 305 12.64 -6.61 -12.18
C ARG A 305 14.03 -6.63 -12.77
N GLY A 306 14.22 -5.84 -13.83
CA GLY A 306 15.52 -5.60 -14.46
C GLY A 306 15.83 -4.12 -14.46
N LEU A 307 17.06 -3.78 -14.08
CA LEU A 307 17.63 -2.44 -14.16
C LEU A 307 18.88 -2.48 -15.03
N LEU A 308 18.92 -1.62 -16.06
CA LEU A 308 20.08 -1.46 -16.92
C LEU A 308 20.60 -0.04 -16.74
N ARG A 309 21.83 0.12 -16.25
CA ARG A 309 22.50 1.40 -16.05
C ARG A 309 23.61 1.56 -17.07
N TYR A 310 23.56 2.68 -17.77
CA TYR A 310 24.54 3.05 -18.79
C TYR A 310 25.13 4.44 -18.50
N GLU A 311 26.44 4.48 -18.30
CA GLU A 311 27.20 5.67 -17.95
C GLU A 311 28.22 5.97 -19.06
N PRO A 312 27.79 6.49 -20.24
CA PRO A 312 28.68 6.73 -21.38
C PRO A 312 29.79 7.73 -21.08
N THR A 313 29.55 8.62 -20.14
CA THR A 313 30.50 9.63 -19.66
C THR A 313 30.21 9.92 -18.19
N ASP A 314 31.14 10.55 -17.47
CA ASP A 314 30.94 11.03 -16.09
C ASP A 314 29.81 12.07 -15.96
N ALA A 315 29.33 12.61 -17.08
CA ALA A 315 28.25 13.60 -17.11
C ALA A 315 26.87 12.98 -17.34
N ILE A 316 26.77 11.76 -17.84
CA ILE A 316 25.49 11.16 -18.23
C ILE A 316 25.32 9.79 -17.57
N ASP A 317 24.26 9.65 -16.77
CA ASP A 317 23.81 8.39 -16.18
C ASP A 317 22.38 8.10 -16.68
N VAL A 318 22.21 6.99 -17.37
CA VAL A 318 20.92 6.50 -17.88
C VAL A 318 20.58 5.22 -17.18
N THR A 319 19.43 5.18 -16.52
CA THR A 319 18.88 3.96 -15.91
C THR A 319 17.56 3.60 -16.57
N LEU A 320 17.49 2.40 -17.14
CA LEU A 320 16.25 1.81 -17.68
C LEU A 320 15.77 0.73 -16.72
N ILE A 321 14.48 0.75 -16.40
CA ILE A 321 13.85 -0.19 -15.47
C ILE A 321 12.66 -0.85 -16.17
N GLY A 322 12.60 -2.19 -16.07
CA GLY A 322 11.43 -2.96 -16.46
C GLY A 322 11.00 -3.89 -15.35
N ASP A 323 9.71 -3.96 -15.08
CA ASP A 323 9.16 -4.87 -14.06
C ASP A 323 7.89 -5.57 -14.55
N PHE A 324 7.69 -6.77 -14.02
CA PHE A 324 6.50 -7.58 -14.24
C PHE A 324 6.09 -8.25 -12.93
N THR A 325 4.80 -8.23 -12.63
CA THR A 325 4.22 -8.86 -11.43
C THR A 325 2.98 -9.66 -11.82
N ARG A 326 2.87 -10.86 -11.31
CA ARG A 326 1.67 -11.68 -11.34
C ARG A 326 1.31 -12.13 -9.93
N ASP A 327 0.06 -11.91 -9.54
CA ASP A 327 -0.50 -12.31 -8.26
C ASP A 327 -1.86 -12.98 -8.49
N ASP A 328 -1.86 -14.31 -8.61
CA ASP A 328 -3.03 -15.14 -8.90
C ASP A 328 -3.34 -16.01 -7.68
N ARG A 329 -4.21 -15.52 -6.80
CA ARG A 329 -4.55 -16.14 -5.53
C ARG A 329 -6.06 -16.21 -5.31
N ARG A 330 -6.50 -17.04 -4.36
CA ARG A 330 -7.84 -16.89 -3.82
C ARG A 330 -7.94 -15.57 -3.07
N VAL A 331 -9.17 -15.01 -3.03
CA VAL A 331 -9.44 -13.76 -2.30
C VAL A 331 -8.88 -13.79 -0.87
N ALA A 332 -8.64 -12.64 -0.30
CA ALA A 332 -8.17 -12.54 1.07
C ALA A 332 -9.13 -13.27 2.04
N GLY A 333 -8.57 -13.87 3.08
CA GLY A 333 -9.39 -14.59 4.05
C GLY A 333 -10.32 -13.64 4.79
N ALA A 334 -11.63 -13.92 4.77
CA ALA A 334 -12.63 -13.13 5.47
C ALA A 334 -13.47 -13.98 6.40
N VAL A 335 -13.97 -13.36 7.47
CA VAL A 335 -14.89 -13.98 8.43
C VAL A 335 -16.05 -13.05 8.70
N LEU A 336 -17.25 -13.60 8.80
CA LEU A 336 -18.43 -12.85 9.24
C LEU A 336 -18.28 -12.54 10.72
N VAL A 337 -18.51 -11.30 11.12
CA VAL A 337 -18.40 -10.88 12.53
C VAL A 337 -19.72 -10.39 13.08
N ASP A 338 -20.03 -10.84 14.29
CA ASP A 338 -21.22 -10.47 15.04
C ASP A 338 -20.95 -9.23 15.89
N ARG A 339 -20.70 -8.08 15.27
CA ARG A 339 -20.51 -6.80 15.99
C ARG A 339 -21.73 -5.88 15.97
N SER A 340 -22.75 -6.25 15.21
CA SER A 340 -24.03 -5.56 15.24
C SER A 340 -24.86 -5.88 16.49
N PHE A 341 -24.37 -6.77 17.36
CA PHE A 341 -25.10 -7.34 18.46
C PHE A 341 -24.52 -6.89 19.81
N ASN A 342 -24.86 -5.73 20.28
CA ASN A 342 -24.66 -5.31 21.67
C ASN A 342 -25.60 -6.08 22.62
N GLY A 343 -25.59 -7.44 22.59
CA GLY A 343 -26.46 -8.26 23.43
C GLY A 343 -27.97 -8.16 23.13
N THR A 344 -28.38 -7.16 22.34
CA THR A 344 -29.68 -7.02 21.74
C THR A 344 -29.48 -6.97 20.23
N ARG A 345 -30.00 -7.93 19.53
CA ARG A 345 -29.98 -8.03 18.08
C ARG A 345 -30.75 -6.85 17.46
N VAL A 346 -30.08 -5.74 17.26
CA VAL A 346 -30.72 -4.53 16.74
C VAL A 346 -29.99 -4.06 15.49
N SER A 347 -29.79 -4.95 14.54
CA SER A 347 -29.86 -4.48 13.18
C SER A 347 -31.27 -4.81 12.69
N PRO A 348 -32.13 -3.83 12.46
CA PRO A 348 -33.44 -4.09 11.87
C PRO A 348 -33.33 -4.77 10.49
N ASN A 349 -32.15 -4.88 9.95
CA ASN A 349 -31.85 -5.45 8.65
C ASN A 349 -31.37 -6.91 8.73
N PHE A 350 -30.76 -7.34 9.84
CA PHE A 350 -30.23 -8.68 9.99
C PHE A 350 -31.31 -9.73 10.31
N ASN A 351 -32.40 -9.33 10.91
CA ASN A 351 -33.57 -10.17 11.22
C ASN A 351 -34.85 -9.68 10.54
N ASN A 352 -34.73 -8.87 9.48
CA ASN A 352 -35.94 -8.42 8.77
C ASN A 352 -36.34 -9.47 7.71
N PRO A 353 -37.35 -10.32 7.97
CA PRO A 353 -37.76 -11.34 7.03
C PRO A 353 -38.24 -10.75 5.69
N ALA A 354 -38.54 -9.44 5.63
CA ALA A 354 -38.90 -8.76 4.38
C ALA A 354 -37.68 -8.54 3.46
N ARG A 355 -36.44 -8.65 3.96
CA ARG A 355 -35.22 -8.52 3.15
C ARG A 355 -34.62 -9.84 2.70
N ASP A 356 -35.10 -10.95 3.22
CA ASP A 356 -34.78 -12.30 2.73
C ASP A 356 -35.62 -12.66 1.50
N ILE A 357 -36.41 -11.71 1.00
CA ILE A 357 -37.13 -11.81 -0.24
C ILE A 357 -36.19 -11.38 -1.36
N ASP A 358 -36.12 -12.19 -2.40
CA ASP A 358 -35.70 -11.71 -3.69
C ASP A 358 -36.59 -10.49 -4.06
N PRO A 359 -36.05 -9.27 -4.10
CA PRO A 359 -36.85 -8.08 -4.39
C PRO A 359 -37.42 -8.09 -5.82
N PHE A 360 -36.93 -9.02 -6.68
CA PHE A 360 -37.36 -9.16 -8.07
C PHE A 360 -38.48 -10.19 -8.22
N THR A 361 -38.65 -11.04 -7.19
CA THR A 361 -39.81 -11.97 -7.11
C THR A 361 -40.54 -11.82 -5.78
N PRO A 362 -41.03 -10.59 -5.44
CA PRO A 362 -41.42 -10.24 -4.09
C PRO A 362 -42.59 -11.07 -3.49
N ASN A 363 -43.31 -11.83 -4.28
CA ASN A 363 -44.49 -12.58 -3.84
C ASN A 363 -44.37 -14.12 -3.96
N THR A 364 -43.20 -14.64 -4.34
CA THR A 364 -43.08 -16.07 -4.69
C THR A 364 -42.58 -16.95 -3.57
N VAL A 365 -41.89 -16.35 -2.54
CA VAL A 365 -41.43 -17.09 -1.37
C VAL A 365 -42.31 -16.77 -0.16
N PRO A 366 -43.12 -17.70 0.35
CA PRO A 366 -43.87 -17.50 1.57
C PRO A 366 -42.96 -17.11 2.76
N ALA A 367 -43.45 -16.23 3.64
CA ALA A 367 -42.65 -15.74 4.77
C ALA A 367 -42.03 -16.85 5.63
N ALA A 368 -42.72 -17.99 5.76
CA ALA A 368 -42.23 -19.19 6.47
C ALA A 368 -41.10 -19.92 5.78
N GLN A 369 -40.87 -19.66 4.48
CA GLN A 369 -39.79 -20.31 3.70
C GLN A 369 -38.57 -19.42 3.54
N ARG A 370 -38.55 -18.20 4.12
CA ARG A 370 -37.43 -17.28 4.05
C ARG A 370 -36.39 -17.65 5.05
N ILE A 371 -35.11 -17.63 4.62
CA ILE A 371 -33.98 -17.92 5.45
C ILE A 371 -33.46 -16.59 5.99
N PRO A 372 -33.53 -16.33 7.30
CA PRO A 372 -33.00 -15.08 7.87
C PRO A 372 -31.46 -15.07 7.83
N LEU A 373 -30.90 -13.92 7.47
CA LEU A 373 -29.49 -13.63 7.59
C LEU A 373 -29.18 -13.32 9.06
N ASP A 374 -28.76 -14.33 9.82
CA ASP A 374 -28.55 -14.27 11.26
C ASP A 374 -27.27 -14.99 11.72
N THR A 375 -27.12 -15.15 13.03
CA THR A 375 -25.94 -15.76 13.66
C THR A 375 -25.68 -17.21 13.28
N ARG A 376 -26.59 -17.90 12.60
CA ARG A 376 -26.36 -19.27 12.10
C ARG A 376 -25.19 -19.36 11.14
N PHE A 377 -24.86 -18.25 10.46
CA PHE A 377 -23.76 -18.17 9.51
C PHE A 377 -22.40 -17.78 10.15
N LEU A 378 -22.37 -17.58 11.46
CA LEU A 378 -21.10 -17.38 12.19
C LEU A 378 -20.44 -18.73 12.41
N CYS A 379 -19.37 -19.01 11.72
CA CYS A 379 -18.67 -20.30 11.85
C CYS A 379 -17.48 -20.26 12.81
N GLY A 380 -17.14 -19.09 13.37
CA GLY A 380 -16.05 -18.91 14.32
C GLY A 380 -14.78 -18.29 13.71
N ARG A 381 -13.62 -18.64 14.28
CA ARG A 381 -12.33 -18.11 13.82
C ARG A 381 -11.91 -18.80 12.53
N TYR A 382 -11.35 -18.03 11.60
CA TYR A 382 -10.74 -18.54 10.35
C TYR A 382 -11.65 -19.45 9.51
N CYS A 383 -12.95 -19.13 9.44
CA CYS A 383 -13.87 -19.79 8.53
C CYS A 383 -15.01 -18.87 8.08
N ASN A 384 -15.67 -19.25 6.98
CA ASN A 384 -16.88 -18.64 6.45
C ASN A 384 -17.67 -19.67 5.60
N TYR A 385 -18.86 -19.28 5.13
CA TYR A 385 -19.74 -20.08 4.29
C TYR A 385 -19.95 -19.47 2.89
N SER A 386 -19.05 -18.59 2.42
CA SER A 386 -19.19 -17.93 1.13
C SER A 386 -19.30 -18.92 -0.03
N THR A 387 -20.11 -18.60 -1.02
CA THR A 387 -20.31 -19.43 -2.22
C THR A 387 -19.88 -18.72 -3.50
N PHE A 388 -19.71 -17.41 -3.48
CA PHE A 388 -19.39 -16.58 -4.65
C PHE A 388 -20.38 -16.82 -5.80
N SER A 389 -21.67 -16.88 -5.50
CA SER A 389 -22.69 -17.14 -6.49
C SER A 389 -23.87 -16.19 -6.38
N SER A 390 -24.41 -15.83 -7.54
CA SER A 390 -25.67 -15.14 -7.71
C SER A 390 -26.54 -16.04 -8.59
N PRO A 391 -27.52 -16.77 -8.04
CA PRO A 391 -28.32 -17.73 -8.81
C PRO A 391 -29.24 -17.02 -9.79
N ALA A 392 -29.61 -17.71 -10.86
CA ALA A 392 -30.66 -17.26 -11.77
C ALA A 392 -32.02 -17.22 -11.04
N ASP A 393 -32.77 -16.14 -11.26
CA ASP A 393 -34.09 -15.97 -10.63
C ASP A 393 -35.28 -16.17 -11.58
N GLY A 394 -35.05 -16.75 -12.75
CA GLY A 394 -36.03 -16.98 -13.79
C GLY A 394 -36.25 -15.80 -14.74
N SER A 395 -35.93 -14.57 -14.32
CA SER A 395 -35.96 -13.36 -15.15
C SER A 395 -34.56 -12.90 -15.56
N LEU A 396 -33.55 -13.22 -14.76
CA LEU A 396 -32.14 -12.82 -14.96
C LEU A 396 -31.19 -14.03 -14.82
N PRO A 397 -30.19 -14.15 -15.68
CA PRO A 397 -29.19 -15.19 -15.55
C PRO A 397 -28.35 -14.97 -14.28
N GLY A 398 -28.12 -16.05 -13.54
CA GLY A 398 -27.19 -16.04 -12.43
C GLY A 398 -25.74 -15.85 -12.89
N ALA A 399 -24.87 -15.52 -11.94
CA ALA A 399 -23.42 -15.43 -12.14
C ALA A 399 -22.70 -16.17 -11.02
N THR A 400 -21.53 -16.69 -11.32
CA THR A 400 -20.61 -17.28 -10.34
C THR A 400 -19.26 -16.61 -10.44
N GLY A 401 -18.62 -16.37 -9.28
CA GLY A 401 -17.23 -16.06 -9.16
C GLY A 401 -16.44 -17.30 -8.76
N ASP A 402 -15.17 -17.30 -9.00
CA ASP A 402 -14.28 -18.39 -8.62
C ASP A 402 -13.64 -18.18 -7.24
N GLY A 403 -13.98 -17.06 -6.55
CA GLY A 403 -13.38 -16.70 -5.27
C GLY A 403 -11.88 -16.39 -5.39
N ARG A 404 -11.46 -15.90 -6.57
CA ARG A 404 -10.06 -15.59 -6.89
C ARG A 404 -9.87 -14.09 -7.13
N SER A 405 -8.61 -13.69 -6.98
CA SER A 405 -8.08 -12.41 -7.41
C SER A 405 -6.89 -12.68 -8.30
N ASP A 406 -6.94 -12.23 -9.54
CA ASP A 406 -5.85 -12.35 -10.53
C ASP A 406 -5.40 -10.94 -10.92
N PHE A 407 -4.17 -10.61 -10.55
CA PHE A 407 -3.52 -9.34 -10.87
C PHE A 407 -2.32 -9.60 -11.76
N THR A 408 -2.23 -8.88 -12.86
CA THR A 408 -1.05 -8.83 -13.72
C THR A 408 -0.67 -7.38 -13.95
N GLY A 409 0.53 -6.99 -13.53
CA GLY A 409 1.05 -5.63 -13.69
C GLY A 409 2.42 -5.61 -14.35
N TYR A 410 2.70 -4.57 -15.13
CA TYR A 410 4.01 -4.33 -15.72
C TYR A 410 4.30 -2.84 -15.85
N GLY A 411 5.57 -2.52 -15.89
CA GLY A 411 6.02 -1.15 -16.06
C GLY A 411 7.36 -1.06 -16.74
N PHE A 412 7.56 0.09 -17.39
CA PHE A 412 8.84 0.49 -17.96
C PHE A 412 9.10 1.94 -17.58
N SER A 413 10.31 2.23 -17.15
CA SER A 413 10.75 3.61 -16.93
C SER A 413 12.18 3.84 -17.40
N GLY A 414 12.47 5.08 -17.77
CA GLY A 414 13.80 5.53 -18.10
C GLY A 414 14.11 6.81 -17.33
N GLN A 415 15.22 6.82 -16.63
CA GLN A 415 15.76 7.98 -15.94
C GLN A 415 17.08 8.38 -16.61
N VAL A 416 17.18 9.66 -16.93
CA VAL A 416 18.42 10.26 -17.46
C VAL A 416 18.83 11.37 -16.50
N ASN A 417 20.03 11.26 -15.93
CA ASN A 417 20.68 12.30 -15.15
C ASN A 417 21.83 12.85 -15.97
N TRP A 418 21.77 14.14 -16.31
CA TRP A 418 22.76 14.80 -17.12
C TRP A 418 23.36 15.99 -16.37
N LYS A 419 24.65 15.94 -16.08
CA LYS A 419 25.43 17.07 -15.56
C LYS A 419 25.73 18.03 -16.72
N LEU A 420 25.02 19.15 -16.77
CA LEU A 420 25.16 20.16 -17.83
C LEU A 420 26.41 21.03 -17.63
N ALA A 421 26.71 21.33 -16.37
CA ALA A 421 27.88 22.05 -15.91
C ALA A 421 28.13 21.74 -14.44
N ASP A 422 29.22 22.25 -13.87
CA ASP A 422 29.46 22.18 -12.45
C ASP A 422 28.32 22.86 -11.68
N GLY A 423 27.73 22.14 -10.73
CA GLY A 423 26.58 22.62 -9.96
C GLY A 423 25.26 22.70 -10.74
N LEU A 424 25.16 22.21 -11.98
CA LEU A 424 23.93 22.23 -12.79
C LEU A 424 23.65 20.87 -13.41
N SER A 425 22.49 20.26 -13.10
CA SER A 425 22.09 18.96 -13.64
C SER A 425 20.63 18.96 -14.09
N LEU A 426 20.34 18.19 -15.12
CA LEU A 426 19.00 17.90 -15.64
C LEU A 426 18.66 16.44 -15.36
N THR A 427 17.51 16.19 -14.74
CA THR A 427 16.95 14.85 -14.58
C THR A 427 15.67 14.75 -15.40
N SER A 428 15.56 13.70 -16.21
CA SER A 428 14.35 13.36 -16.96
C SER A 428 13.89 11.97 -16.53
N ILE A 429 12.60 11.82 -16.16
CA ILE A 429 11.99 10.54 -15.79
C ILE A 429 10.78 10.34 -16.68
N THR A 430 10.81 9.30 -17.52
CA THR A 430 9.70 8.88 -18.36
C THR A 430 9.22 7.52 -17.88
N ALA A 431 7.92 7.34 -17.70
CA ALA A 431 7.41 6.06 -17.26
C ALA A 431 6.07 5.69 -17.90
N TYR A 432 5.89 4.40 -18.13
CA TYR A 432 4.63 3.78 -18.50
C TYR A 432 4.34 2.61 -17.55
N ARG A 433 3.11 2.55 -17.04
CA ARG A 433 2.65 1.48 -16.17
C ARG A 433 1.28 1.00 -16.59
N ALA A 434 1.06 -0.32 -16.47
CA ALA A 434 -0.25 -0.90 -16.75
C ALA A 434 -0.51 -2.09 -15.84
N TYR A 435 -1.78 -2.35 -15.56
CA TYR A 435 -2.21 -3.58 -14.91
C TYR A 435 -3.62 -3.99 -15.32
N ASP A 436 -3.87 -5.29 -15.20
CA ASP A 436 -5.18 -5.93 -15.23
C ASP A 436 -5.42 -6.60 -13.89
N LEU A 437 -6.61 -6.38 -13.30
CA LEU A 437 -7.06 -7.02 -12.07
C LEU A 437 -8.45 -7.61 -12.29
N GLN A 438 -8.61 -8.89 -11.98
CA GLN A 438 -9.91 -9.55 -11.88
C GLN A 438 -10.13 -10.00 -10.45
N PHE A 439 -11.34 -9.82 -9.93
CA PHE A 439 -11.67 -10.29 -8.58
C PHE A 439 -13.16 -10.62 -8.47
N SER A 440 -13.49 -11.44 -7.47
CA SER A 440 -14.88 -11.69 -7.06
C SER A 440 -15.03 -11.36 -5.59
N ASN A 441 -16.17 -10.80 -5.21
CA ASN A 441 -16.52 -10.56 -3.82
C ASN A 441 -17.85 -11.24 -3.49
N ASP A 442 -17.91 -11.80 -2.30
CA ASP A 442 -19.10 -12.31 -1.62
C ASP A 442 -19.09 -11.63 -0.27
N ASP A 443 -19.83 -10.50 -0.18
CA ASP A 443 -19.71 -9.59 0.96
C ASP A 443 -20.43 -10.09 2.19
N ASP A 444 -21.44 -10.96 1.99
CA ASP A 444 -22.22 -11.53 3.08
C ASP A 444 -21.60 -12.81 3.68
N LEU A 445 -20.63 -13.42 2.99
CA LEU A 445 -19.88 -14.62 3.44
C LEU A 445 -20.78 -15.79 3.83
N THR A 446 -21.97 -15.89 3.23
CA THR A 446 -22.98 -16.93 3.51
C THR A 446 -23.28 -17.72 2.23
N PRO A 447 -24.05 -18.81 2.32
CA PRO A 447 -24.55 -19.50 1.13
C PRO A 447 -25.73 -18.79 0.45
N LEU A 448 -26.16 -17.63 0.97
CA LEU A 448 -27.27 -16.87 0.43
C LEU A 448 -26.78 -15.92 -0.67
N ALA A 449 -27.60 -15.68 -1.68
CA ALA A 449 -27.33 -14.69 -2.72
C ALA A 449 -27.76 -13.28 -2.26
N HIS A 450 -27.05 -12.69 -1.32
CA HIS A 450 -27.41 -11.44 -0.70
C HIS A 450 -26.61 -10.25 -1.24
N SER A 451 -25.29 -10.42 -1.38
CA SER A 451 -24.37 -9.45 -1.99
C SER A 451 -23.25 -10.17 -2.70
N PHE A 452 -23.24 -10.06 -4.01
CA PHE A 452 -22.21 -10.67 -4.85
C PHE A 452 -21.71 -9.67 -5.88
N GLY A 453 -20.40 -9.69 -6.13
CA GLY A 453 -19.78 -8.87 -7.16
C GLY A 453 -18.65 -9.58 -7.87
N ARG A 454 -18.46 -9.19 -9.12
CA ARG A 454 -17.27 -9.50 -9.92
C ARG A 454 -16.79 -8.23 -10.57
N GLY A 455 -15.48 -7.97 -10.51
CA GLY A 455 -14.85 -6.80 -11.10
C GLY A 455 -13.69 -7.19 -12.00
N ASP A 456 -13.60 -6.52 -13.15
CA ASP A 456 -12.47 -6.53 -14.05
C ASP A 456 -11.98 -5.07 -14.16
N LEU A 457 -10.79 -4.76 -13.69
CA LEU A 457 -10.21 -3.43 -13.69
C LEU A 457 -8.97 -3.41 -14.55
N THR A 458 -8.98 -2.60 -15.60
CA THR A 458 -7.81 -2.30 -16.41
C THR A 458 -7.32 -0.89 -16.15
N PHE A 459 -6.03 -0.71 -16.12
CA PHE A 459 -5.40 0.58 -15.87
C PHE A 459 -4.13 0.73 -16.69
N HIS A 460 -3.90 1.92 -17.21
CA HIS A 460 -2.59 2.33 -17.71
C HIS A 460 -2.35 3.81 -17.48
N SER A 461 -1.10 4.18 -17.33
CA SER A 461 -0.66 5.55 -17.18
C SER A 461 0.67 5.80 -17.87
N PHE A 462 0.82 7.00 -18.39
CA PHE A 462 2.07 7.56 -18.87
C PHE A 462 2.43 8.76 -18.02
N SER A 463 3.69 8.92 -17.64
CA SER A 463 4.17 10.10 -16.94
C SER A 463 5.52 10.57 -17.45
N GLN A 464 5.74 11.89 -17.38
CA GLN A 464 6.99 12.55 -17.70
C GLN A 464 7.29 13.59 -16.63
N GLU A 465 8.49 13.54 -16.07
CA GLU A 465 8.99 14.55 -15.16
C GLU A 465 10.34 15.08 -15.63
N LEU A 466 10.51 16.39 -15.56
CA LEU A 466 11.77 17.08 -15.84
C LEU A 466 12.15 17.90 -14.62
N ARG A 467 13.41 17.81 -14.19
CA ARG A 467 13.96 18.54 -13.04
C ARG A 467 15.28 19.17 -13.45
N LEU A 468 15.40 20.48 -13.29
CA LEU A 468 16.66 21.21 -13.35
C LEU A 468 17.11 21.50 -11.92
N ASN A 469 18.22 20.90 -11.51
CA ASN A 469 18.85 21.13 -10.22
C ASN A 469 20.08 22.00 -10.40
N GLY A 470 20.19 23.06 -9.61
CA GLY A 470 21.30 23.98 -9.66
C GLY A 470 21.87 24.29 -8.28
N ALA A 471 23.09 24.77 -8.27
CA ALA A 471 23.78 25.34 -7.09
C ALA A 471 24.50 26.61 -7.46
N ILE A 472 24.47 27.61 -6.57
CA ILE A 472 25.05 28.94 -6.77
C ILE A 472 25.74 29.39 -5.47
N GLY A 473 26.86 30.10 -5.62
CA GLY A 473 27.63 30.64 -4.48
C GLY A 473 28.78 29.72 -4.05
N SER A 474 29.60 30.19 -3.14
CA SER A 474 30.64 29.36 -2.53
C SER A 474 29.98 28.29 -1.69
N ASP A 475 30.48 27.04 -1.77
CA ASP A 475 29.99 25.90 -0.99
C ASP A 475 28.49 25.62 -1.17
N ASP A 476 27.96 25.82 -2.40
CA ASP A 476 26.54 25.57 -2.73
C ASP A 476 25.56 26.30 -1.81
N GLN A 477 25.85 27.55 -1.50
CA GLN A 477 25.09 28.39 -0.57
C GLN A 477 23.60 28.47 -0.92
N ILE A 478 23.30 28.49 -2.21
CA ILE A 478 21.92 28.45 -2.73
C ILE A 478 21.82 27.23 -3.65
N GLN A 479 20.96 26.31 -3.27
CA GLN A 479 20.57 25.19 -4.13
C GLN A 479 19.13 25.38 -4.58
N TYR A 480 18.85 25.11 -5.85
CA TYR A 480 17.51 25.22 -6.38
C TYR A 480 17.13 23.99 -7.20
N THR A 481 15.85 23.71 -7.25
CA THR A 481 15.22 22.72 -8.13
C THR A 481 14.04 23.39 -8.79
N VAL A 482 13.95 23.33 -10.12
CA VAL A 482 12.78 23.73 -10.90
C VAL A 482 12.35 22.56 -11.76
N GLY A 483 11.06 22.27 -11.81
CA GLY A 483 10.60 21.11 -12.57
C GLY A 483 9.19 21.25 -13.12
N GLY A 484 8.89 20.32 -14.03
CA GLY A 484 7.57 20.12 -14.59
C GLY A 484 7.19 18.65 -14.58
N PHE A 485 5.90 18.39 -14.40
CA PHE A 485 5.33 17.03 -14.36
C PHE A 485 4.10 16.96 -15.24
N TYR A 486 3.98 15.87 -15.96
CA TYR A 486 2.80 15.49 -16.74
C TYR A 486 2.43 14.04 -16.49
N GLN A 487 1.13 13.74 -16.37
CA GLN A 487 0.61 12.39 -16.30
C GLN A 487 -0.72 12.28 -17.03
N ASP A 488 -0.88 11.22 -17.83
CA ASP A 488 -2.14 10.75 -18.43
C ASP A 488 -2.47 9.38 -17.81
N GLN A 489 -3.72 9.20 -17.38
CA GLN A 489 -4.21 7.96 -16.79
C GLN A 489 -5.50 7.55 -17.46
N ARG A 490 -5.64 6.26 -17.72
CA ARG A 490 -6.89 5.68 -18.23
C ARG A 490 -7.16 4.36 -17.54
N SER A 491 -8.40 4.20 -17.13
CA SER A 491 -8.86 2.95 -16.53
C SER A 491 -10.27 2.61 -16.98
N VAL A 492 -10.59 1.33 -16.92
CA VAL A 492 -11.95 0.84 -17.14
C VAL A 492 -12.27 -0.11 -16.00
N TYR A 493 -13.34 0.19 -15.27
CA TYR A 493 -13.88 -0.70 -14.25
C TYR A 493 -15.14 -1.37 -14.80
N ALA A 494 -14.96 -2.62 -15.30
CA ALA A 494 -16.06 -3.45 -15.73
C ALA A 494 -16.55 -4.29 -14.56
N THR A 495 -17.87 -4.32 -14.31
CA THR A 495 -18.43 -5.01 -13.15
C THR A 495 -19.67 -5.85 -13.50
N TYR A 496 -19.86 -6.88 -12.71
CA TYR A 496 -21.17 -7.50 -12.47
C TYR A 496 -21.48 -7.35 -10.99
N GLN A 497 -22.67 -6.81 -10.68
CA GLN A 497 -23.09 -6.61 -9.29
C GLN A 497 -24.48 -7.18 -9.10
N ASP A 498 -24.67 -7.95 -8.02
CA ASP A 498 -25.95 -8.39 -7.50
C ASP A 498 -26.09 -7.87 -6.07
N LEU A 499 -26.90 -6.83 -5.90
CA LEU A 499 -27.09 -6.12 -4.63
C LEU A 499 -28.51 -6.32 -4.16
N ARG A 500 -28.96 -7.58 -3.97
CA ARG A 500 -30.34 -7.93 -3.59
C ARG A 500 -30.75 -7.25 -2.29
N TYR A 501 -29.82 -7.12 -1.34
CA TYR A 501 -30.08 -6.38 -0.10
C TYR A 501 -30.54 -4.93 -0.35
N ALA A 502 -30.14 -4.34 -1.44
CA ALA A 502 -30.43 -2.96 -1.79
C ALA A 502 -31.70 -2.81 -2.66
N GLY A 503 -32.31 -3.92 -3.06
CA GLY A 503 -33.43 -3.91 -3.97
C GLY A 503 -33.09 -3.46 -5.40
N VAL A 504 -31.83 -3.59 -5.79
CA VAL A 504 -31.33 -3.27 -7.13
C VAL A 504 -31.15 -4.56 -7.91
N PRO A 505 -31.83 -4.71 -9.10
CA PRO A 505 -31.60 -5.86 -9.97
C PRO A 505 -30.10 -6.02 -10.32
N PRO A 506 -29.63 -7.25 -10.57
CA PRO A 506 -28.26 -7.47 -11.03
C PRO A 506 -27.97 -6.64 -12.29
N PHE A 507 -26.78 -6.01 -12.29
CA PHE A 507 -26.36 -5.17 -13.41
C PHE A 507 -24.92 -5.41 -13.82
N ARG A 508 -24.61 -5.03 -15.05
CA ARG A 508 -23.25 -4.89 -15.55
C ARG A 508 -22.92 -3.41 -15.67
N GLY A 509 -21.71 -3.06 -15.21
CA GLY A 509 -21.07 -1.79 -15.45
C GLY A 509 -19.90 -1.93 -16.40
N ASN A 510 -19.53 -0.85 -17.06
CA ASN A 510 -18.30 -0.72 -17.83
C ASN A 510 -17.93 0.75 -17.84
N ASP A 511 -17.22 1.17 -16.82
CA ASP A 511 -17.01 2.55 -16.44
C ASP A 511 -15.59 3.01 -16.81
N PRO A 512 -15.37 3.69 -17.95
CA PRO A 512 -14.08 4.33 -18.23
C PRO A 512 -13.88 5.58 -17.37
N VAL A 513 -12.66 5.75 -16.89
CA VAL A 513 -12.15 6.91 -16.17
C VAL A 513 -10.89 7.39 -16.86
N ASN A 514 -10.87 8.66 -17.29
CA ASN A 514 -9.71 9.32 -17.84
C ASN A 514 -9.32 10.47 -16.91
N ALA A 515 -8.04 10.62 -16.64
CA ALA A 515 -7.53 11.72 -15.84
C ALA A 515 -6.18 12.20 -16.36
N ASP A 516 -6.01 13.52 -16.41
CA ASP A 516 -4.72 14.12 -16.67
C ASP A 516 -4.30 15.07 -15.56
N THR A 517 -2.97 15.24 -15.42
CA THR A 517 -2.37 16.13 -14.45
C THR A 517 -1.17 16.82 -15.05
N LYS A 518 -1.10 18.12 -14.85
CA LYS A 518 0.03 18.98 -15.24
C LYS A 518 0.49 19.77 -14.02
N ALA A 519 1.79 19.89 -13.84
CA ALA A 519 2.29 20.70 -12.75
C ALA A 519 3.64 21.34 -13.07
N VAL A 520 3.88 22.48 -12.44
CA VAL A 520 5.19 23.13 -12.41
C VAL A 520 5.55 23.42 -10.96
N PHE A 521 6.82 23.27 -10.61
CA PHE A 521 7.27 23.46 -9.23
C PHE A 521 8.66 24.04 -9.15
N ALA A 522 8.93 24.69 -8.03
CA ALA A 522 10.25 25.20 -7.68
C ALA A 522 10.52 25.06 -6.20
N GLN A 523 11.78 24.79 -5.85
CA GLN A 523 12.27 24.80 -4.47
C GLN A 523 13.64 25.47 -4.43
N VAL A 524 13.90 26.22 -3.37
CA VAL A 524 15.18 26.82 -3.05
C VAL A 524 15.58 26.41 -1.64
N ILE A 525 16.82 25.97 -1.48
CA ILE A 525 17.48 25.73 -0.21
C ILE A 525 18.60 26.80 -0.10
N TRP A 526 18.55 27.64 0.94
CA TRP A 526 19.48 28.72 1.15
C TRP A 526 20.18 28.58 2.50
N ARG A 527 21.50 28.62 2.47
CA ARG A 527 22.37 28.58 3.65
C ARG A 527 23.10 29.93 3.79
N PRO A 528 22.46 30.96 4.42
CA PRO A 528 23.07 32.30 4.57
C PRO A 528 24.32 32.31 5.44
N ILE A 529 24.35 31.44 6.42
CA ILE A 529 25.46 31.23 7.36
C ILE A 529 25.57 29.75 7.69
N ASP A 530 26.72 29.37 8.20
CA ASP A 530 26.90 28.00 8.72
C ASP A 530 25.81 27.65 9.73
N ARG A 531 25.35 26.41 9.70
CA ARG A 531 24.31 25.85 10.60
C ARG A 531 22.88 26.35 10.41
N LEU A 532 22.62 27.37 9.58
CA LEU A 532 21.25 27.86 9.35
C LEU A 532 20.83 27.61 7.89
N THR A 533 19.78 26.86 7.70
CA THR A 533 19.23 26.53 6.39
C THR A 533 17.77 26.95 6.31
N PHE A 534 17.42 27.68 5.24
CA PHE A 534 16.05 27.97 4.86
C PHE A 534 15.69 27.16 3.62
N THR A 535 14.49 26.59 3.60
CA THR A 535 13.94 25.91 2.41
C THR A 535 12.58 26.52 2.09
N GLY A 536 12.42 26.99 0.86
CA GLY A 536 11.13 27.48 0.34
C GLY A 536 10.74 26.69 -0.91
N GLY A 537 9.48 26.32 -1.04
CA GLY A 537 8.96 25.58 -2.19
C GLY A 537 7.56 26.05 -2.59
N ILE A 538 7.26 25.95 -3.87
CA ILE A 538 5.96 26.24 -4.48
C ILE A 538 5.68 25.26 -5.61
N ARG A 539 4.42 24.84 -5.76
CA ARG A 539 3.95 24.01 -6.89
C ARG A 539 2.57 24.47 -7.29
N TYR A 540 2.38 24.67 -8.60
CA TYR A 540 1.07 24.77 -9.20
C TYR A 540 0.72 23.44 -9.87
N THR A 541 -0.48 22.94 -9.61
CA THR A 541 -1.00 21.71 -10.21
C THR A 541 -2.38 21.97 -10.79
N ASP A 542 -2.60 21.50 -12.01
CA ASP A 542 -3.86 21.47 -12.74
C ASP A 542 -4.21 20.02 -13.05
N GLU A 543 -5.46 19.62 -12.82
CA GLU A 543 -5.94 18.27 -13.11
C GLU A 543 -7.32 18.27 -13.73
N SER A 544 -7.61 17.26 -14.55
CA SER A 544 -8.95 17.01 -15.06
C SER A 544 -9.27 15.52 -14.94
N LYS A 545 -10.56 15.18 -14.79
CA LYS A 545 -11.04 13.83 -14.71
C LYS A 545 -12.44 13.68 -15.28
N ASP A 546 -12.61 12.68 -16.15
CA ASP A 546 -13.88 12.26 -16.71
C ASP A 546 -14.23 10.85 -16.28
N TYR A 547 -15.48 10.64 -15.93
CA TYR A 547 -16.03 9.34 -15.58
C TYR A 547 -17.32 9.11 -16.36
N THR A 548 -17.38 8.05 -17.18
CA THR A 548 -18.59 7.66 -17.89
C THR A 548 -19.17 6.40 -17.28
N TYR A 549 -20.47 6.40 -17.02
CA TYR A 549 -21.17 5.29 -16.40
C TYR A 549 -21.82 4.40 -17.45
N SER A 550 -21.75 3.09 -17.25
CA SER A 550 -22.57 2.13 -17.99
C SER A 550 -23.35 1.26 -17.01
N ARG A 551 -24.65 1.19 -17.16
CA ARG A 551 -25.55 0.45 -16.27
C ARG A 551 -26.57 -0.33 -17.10
N ARG A 552 -26.27 -1.59 -17.35
CA ARG A 552 -27.06 -2.48 -18.18
C ARG A 552 -27.49 -3.73 -17.44
N THR A 553 -28.56 -4.38 -17.91
CA THR A 553 -28.93 -5.70 -17.41
C THR A 553 -27.81 -6.71 -17.71
N PRO A 554 -27.73 -7.86 -17.02
CA PRO A 554 -26.76 -8.92 -17.33
C PRO A 554 -26.75 -9.36 -18.80
N THR A 555 -27.90 -9.26 -19.50
CA THR A 555 -28.06 -9.59 -20.91
C THR A 555 -27.73 -8.43 -21.87
N GLY A 556 -27.38 -7.23 -21.33
CA GLY A 556 -27.01 -6.07 -22.14
C GLY A 556 -28.12 -5.09 -22.48
N GLY A 557 -29.35 -5.36 -22.04
CA GLY A 557 -30.48 -4.43 -22.22
C GLY A 557 -30.45 -3.26 -21.25
N THR A 558 -31.40 -2.33 -21.41
CA THR A 558 -31.58 -1.20 -20.50
C THR A 558 -31.92 -1.69 -19.10
N HIS A 559 -31.21 -1.20 -18.09
CA HIS A 559 -31.48 -1.59 -16.70
C HIS A 559 -32.72 -0.85 -16.18
N PRO A 560 -33.70 -1.54 -15.56
CA PRO A 560 -34.96 -0.94 -15.17
C PRO A 560 -34.84 0.20 -14.14
N THR A 561 -33.87 0.12 -13.24
CA THR A 561 -33.66 1.11 -12.18
C THR A 561 -32.48 2.05 -12.50
N LEU A 562 -31.39 1.52 -13.03
CA LEU A 562 -30.14 2.25 -13.25
C LEU A 562 -29.94 2.70 -14.70
N GLY A 563 -30.83 2.38 -15.63
CA GLY A 563 -30.68 2.65 -17.06
C GLY A 563 -30.57 4.14 -17.39
N ALA A 564 -31.05 5.03 -16.55
CA ALA A 564 -30.91 6.48 -16.70
C ALA A 564 -29.44 6.95 -16.50
N LEU A 565 -28.55 6.09 -15.98
CA LEU A 565 -27.14 6.37 -15.83
C LEU A 565 -26.30 5.88 -17.03
N ASP A 566 -26.86 5.04 -17.91
CA ASP A 566 -26.12 4.46 -19.03
C ASP A 566 -25.71 5.55 -20.03
N GLY A 567 -24.42 5.75 -20.21
CA GLY A 567 -23.85 6.80 -21.06
C GLY A 567 -23.74 8.19 -20.41
N VAL A 568 -24.13 8.35 -19.15
CA VAL A 568 -23.94 9.64 -18.45
C VAL A 568 -22.45 9.82 -18.15
N THR A 569 -21.92 11.01 -18.43
CA THR A 569 -20.54 11.39 -18.10
C THR A 569 -20.54 12.50 -17.06
N GLY A 570 -19.77 12.33 -16.01
CA GLY A 570 -19.43 13.36 -15.04
C GLY A 570 -18.01 13.86 -15.27
N THR A 571 -17.75 15.15 -15.08
CA THR A 571 -16.47 15.80 -15.30
C THR A 571 -16.07 16.60 -14.06
N TYR A 572 -14.79 16.54 -13.72
CA TYR A 572 -14.14 17.36 -12.71
C TYR A 572 -12.97 18.08 -13.39
N ASP A 573 -13.07 19.40 -13.53
CA ASP A 573 -12.08 20.25 -14.22
C ASP A 573 -12.22 21.74 -13.86
N GLY A 574 -11.39 22.57 -14.46
CA GLY A 574 -11.44 24.03 -14.36
C GLY A 574 -11.07 24.56 -12.98
N ALA A 575 -11.76 25.62 -12.54
CA ALA A 575 -11.47 26.32 -11.28
C ALA A 575 -11.60 25.43 -10.01
N GLN A 576 -12.14 24.24 -10.12
CA GLN A 576 -12.20 23.26 -9.03
C GLN A 576 -10.93 22.43 -8.94
N SER A 577 -10.13 22.37 -10.01
CA SER A 577 -8.97 21.48 -10.17
C SER A 577 -7.63 22.15 -9.91
N ASP A 578 -7.55 23.48 -10.00
CA ASP A 578 -6.30 24.23 -9.87
C ASP A 578 -5.88 24.39 -8.43
N ARG A 579 -4.60 24.12 -8.15
CA ARG A 579 -4.07 24.23 -6.80
C ARG A 579 -2.64 24.75 -6.75
N ILE A 580 -2.37 25.60 -5.74
CA ILE A 580 -1.01 26.01 -5.39
C ILE A 580 -0.68 25.49 -4.00
N ASP A 581 0.42 24.77 -3.88
CA ASP A 581 0.98 24.28 -2.61
C ASP A 581 2.28 25.01 -2.27
N TYR A 582 2.48 25.22 -0.95
CA TYR A 582 3.62 25.93 -0.41
C TYR A 582 4.36 25.10 0.62
N ARG A 583 5.66 25.37 0.74
CA ARG A 583 6.49 24.89 1.82
C ARG A 583 7.45 25.98 2.26
N ALA A 584 7.58 26.15 3.56
CA ALA A 584 8.62 26.96 4.18
C ALA A 584 9.20 26.18 5.36
N ASN A 585 10.51 26.09 5.42
CA ASN A 585 11.22 25.37 6.48
C ASN A 585 12.44 26.19 6.92
N VAL A 586 12.72 26.17 8.21
CA VAL A 586 13.95 26.65 8.80
C VAL A 586 14.57 25.56 9.64
N GLN A 587 15.85 25.32 9.45
CA GLN A 587 16.66 24.36 10.21
C GLN A 587 17.86 25.06 10.80
N TYR A 588 18.15 24.74 12.07
CA TYR A 588 19.35 25.20 12.77
C TYR A 588 20.10 24.02 13.37
N GLU A 589 21.36 23.86 12.98
CA GLU A 589 22.29 22.89 13.55
C GLU A 589 22.84 23.43 14.86
N VAL A 590 22.29 23.01 16.00
CA VAL A 590 22.72 23.41 17.34
C VAL A 590 24.16 22.94 17.57
N THR A 591 24.42 21.68 17.18
CA THR A 591 25.77 21.07 17.08
C THR A 591 25.83 20.28 15.77
N PRO A 592 26.99 19.74 15.35
CA PRO A 592 27.07 18.87 14.19
C PRO A 592 26.14 17.65 14.27
N ASP A 593 25.81 17.19 15.48
CA ASP A 593 25.02 16.01 15.76
C ASP A 593 23.58 16.29 16.22
N ILE A 594 23.20 17.56 16.38
CA ILE A 594 21.87 17.97 16.85
C ILE A 594 21.32 19.08 15.97
N ALA A 595 20.23 18.84 15.29
CA ALA A 595 19.51 19.81 14.49
C ALA A 595 18.07 19.97 14.98
N VAL A 596 17.57 21.20 14.98
CA VAL A 596 16.16 21.54 15.21
C VAL A 596 15.59 22.17 13.96
N TYR A 597 14.32 21.93 13.67
CA TYR A 597 13.67 22.56 12.52
C TYR A 597 12.22 22.95 12.82
N GLY A 598 11.75 23.95 12.09
CA GLY A 598 10.34 24.33 12.01
C GLY A 598 9.88 24.33 10.56
N GLN A 599 8.70 23.82 10.30
CA GLN A 599 8.15 23.72 8.95
C GLN A 599 6.69 24.14 8.92
N TYR A 600 6.33 24.85 7.86
CA TYR A 600 4.97 25.03 7.35
C TYR A 600 4.89 24.35 5.99
N SER A 601 3.88 23.52 5.75
CA SER A 601 3.66 22.85 4.47
C SER A 601 2.18 22.67 4.18
N THR A 602 1.83 22.71 2.90
CA THR A 602 0.48 22.43 2.41
C THR A 602 0.49 21.24 1.49
N GLY A 603 -0.67 20.66 1.31
CA GLY A 603 -0.91 19.58 0.34
C GLY A 603 -2.40 19.41 0.10
N PHE A 604 -2.74 18.75 -0.99
CA PHE A 604 -4.11 18.45 -1.32
C PHE A 604 -4.26 17.02 -1.85
N LYS A 605 -5.48 16.49 -1.73
CA LYS A 605 -5.93 15.32 -2.47
C LYS A 605 -6.90 15.78 -3.52
N GLY A 606 -6.71 15.35 -4.76
CA GLY A 606 -7.52 15.73 -5.90
C GLY A 606 -9.01 15.49 -5.68
N GLY A 607 -9.82 16.27 -6.34
CA GLY A 607 -11.25 16.06 -6.44
C GLY A 607 -11.60 14.91 -7.39
N GLY A 608 -12.87 14.76 -7.68
CA GLY A 608 -13.33 13.71 -8.58
C GLY A 608 -14.84 13.72 -8.74
N ILE A 609 -15.35 12.58 -9.21
CA ILE A 609 -16.76 12.37 -9.45
C ILE A 609 -17.18 11.12 -8.68
N ASN A 610 -18.41 11.14 -8.12
CA ASN A 610 -18.92 10.00 -7.38
C ASN A 610 -18.90 8.71 -8.23
N PRO A 611 -18.12 7.68 -7.88
CA PRO A 611 -17.94 6.48 -8.73
C PRO A 611 -19.13 5.50 -8.67
N ARG A 612 -20.06 5.63 -7.72
CA ARG A 612 -21.11 4.63 -7.47
C ARG A 612 -22.50 5.25 -7.35
N PRO A 613 -22.94 6.06 -8.34
CA PRO A 613 -24.29 6.59 -8.32
C PRO A 613 -25.32 5.49 -8.56
N PHE A 614 -26.45 5.57 -7.87
CA PHE A 614 -27.64 4.78 -8.13
C PHE A 614 -28.70 5.58 -8.88
N PHE A 615 -28.52 6.91 -9.02
CA PHE A 615 -29.39 7.84 -9.75
C PHE A 615 -28.55 8.93 -10.41
N ALA A 616 -29.05 9.51 -11.48
CA ALA A 616 -28.37 10.58 -12.20
C ALA A 616 -28.07 11.80 -11.29
N GLN A 617 -28.90 12.06 -10.28
CA GLN A 617 -28.69 13.12 -9.31
C GLN A 617 -27.51 12.88 -8.36
N GLN A 618 -26.96 11.68 -8.31
CA GLN A 618 -25.76 11.33 -7.55
C GLN A 618 -24.49 11.44 -8.39
N VAL A 619 -24.59 11.73 -9.67
CA VAL A 619 -23.43 12.07 -10.53
C VAL A 619 -23.01 13.49 -10.20
N LEU A 620 -22.31 13.65 -9.11
CA LEU A 620 -21.86 14.93 -8.58
C LEU A 620 -20.35 14.96 -8.49
N PRO A 621 -19.71 16.03 -8.95
CA PRO A 621 -18.31 16.29 -8.67
C PRO A 621 -18.16 16.67 -7.19
N PHE A 622 -17.01 16.33 -6.63
CA PHE A 622 -16.54 16.80 -5.33
C PHE A 622 -15.17 17.44 -5.49
N GLY A 623 -14.94 18.51 -4.73
CA GLY A 623 -13.71 19.27 -4.78
C GLY A 623 -12.53 18.59 -4.07
N PRO A 624 -11.34 19.19 -4.14
CA PRO A 624 -10.18 18.72 -3.41
C PRO A 624 -10.36 18.87 -1.90
N GLU A 625 -9.70 18.05 -1.13
CA GLU A 625 -9.48 18.28 0.30
C GLU A 625 -8.08 18.82 0.52
N THR A 626 -7.89 19.67 1.53
CA THR A 626 -6.65 20.40 1.72
C THR A 626 -6.15 20.30 3.17
N LEU A 627 -4.83 20.27 3.32
CA LEU A 627 -4.17 20.21 4.62
C LEU A 627 -3.08 21.28 4.71
N GLU A 628 -3.13 22.06 5.78
CA GLU A 628 -2.05 22.93 6.23
C GLU A 628 -1.43 22.34 7.48
N SER A 629 -0.11 22.23 7.51
CA SER A 629 0.59 21.60 8.63
C SER A 629 1.73 22.48 9.15
N TYR A 630 1.79 22.60 10.46
CA TYR A 630 2.89 23.18 11.22
C TYR A 630 3.60 22.05 11.96
N GLU A 631 4.92 21.98 11.82
CA GLU A 631 5.74 20.93 12.42
C GLU A 631 6.97 21.54 13.07
N LEU A 632 7.31 21.04 14.25
CA LEU A 632 8.58 21.27 14.93
C LEU A 632 9.26 19.94 15.14
N GLY A 633 10.54 19.86 14.83
CA GLY A 633 11.27 18.62 14.98
C GLY A 633 12.69 18.79 15.51
N LEU A 634 13.19 17.70 16.04
CA LEU A 634 14.57 17.54 16.49
C LEU A 634 15.13 16.27 15.89
N LYS A 635 16.37 16.35 15.40
CA LYS A 635 17.14 15.20 14.92
C LYS A 635 18.48 15.19 15.64
N SER A 636 18.87 14.03 16.15
CA SER A 636 20.11 13.92 16.89
C SER A 636 20.76 12.54 16.74
N ASP A 637 22.09 12.57 16.64
CA ASP A 637 22.98 11.39 16.76
C ASP A 637 23.89 11.66 17.97
N LEU A 638 23.64 10.99 19.09
CA LEU A 638 24.28 11.24 20.37
C LEU A 638 25.29 10.13 20.71
N PHE A 639 26.28 10.45 21.58
CA PHE A 639 27.24 9.48 22.11
C PHE A 639 28.03 8.76 20.99
N ASP A 640 28.70 9.52 20.14
CA ASP A 640 29.45 9.02 18.99
C ASP A 640 28.57 8.17 18.05
N ARG A 641 27.34 8.66 17.81
CA ARG A 641 26.33 8.02 16.95
C ARG A 641 25.81 6.67 17.51
N ARG A 642 25.96 6.40 18.81
CA ARG A 642 25.38 5.19 19.44
C ARG A 642 23.89 5.32 19.74
N VAL A 643 23.36 6.54 19.85
CA VAL A 643 21.94 6.81 20.10
C VAL A 643 21.45 7.80 19.07
N ARG A 644 20.56 7.36 18.20
CA ARG A 644 19.79 8.23 17.30
C ARG A 644 18.44 8.48 17.91
N LEU A 645 18.04 9.75 18.03
CA LEU A 645 16.74 10.16 18.53
C LEU A 645 16.16 11.25 17.63
N ASN A 646 15.01 10.95 17.00
CA ASN A 646 14.27 11.87 16.17
C ASN A 646 12.91 12.13 16.79
N LEU A 647 12.54 13.40 16.95
CA LEU A 647 11.26 13.85 17.49
C LEU A 647 10.57 14.76 16.49
N ALA A 648 9.25 14.64 16.38
CA ALA A 648 8.42 15.57 15.64
C ALA A 648 7.13 15.83 16.40
N ALA A 649 6.71 17.09 16.49
CA ALA A 649 5.40 17.51 16.99
C ALA A 649 4.71 18.31 15.89
N PHE A 650 3.45 17.99 15.62
CA PHE A 650 2.71 18.58 14.51
C PHE A 650 1.31 19.02 14.90
N ARG A 651 0.82 20.02 14.16
CA ARG A 651 -0.56 20.48 14.18
C ARG A 651 -1.00 20.83 12.78
N SER A 652 -2.10 20.23 12.31
CA SER A 652 -2.63 20.41 10.97
C SER A 652 -4.08 20.85 11.01
N ASN A 653 -4.44 21.76 10.12
CA ASN A 653 -5.82 22.12 9.79
C ASN A 653 -6.19 21.38 8.52
N TYR A 654 -7.30 20.66 8.55
CA TYR A 654 -7.77 19.81 7.48
C TYR A 654 -9.13 20.31 7.02
N ASP A 655 -9.19 20.81 5.81
CA ASP A 655 -10.38 21.46 5.26
C ASP A 655 -10.95 20.64 4.10
N ASP A 656 -12.28 20.73 3.92
CA ASP A 656 -13.04 20.13 2.84
C ASP A 656 -12.84 18.61 2.71
N ILE A 657 -12.78 17.93 3.86
CA ILE A 657 -12.54 16.49 3.95
C ILE A 657 -13.53 15.71 3.09
N GLN A 658 -13.04 14.85 2.22
CA GLN A 658 -13.86 13.97 1.39
C GLN A 658 -14.39 12.81 2.25
N LEU A 659 -15.69 12.80 2.50
CA LEU A 659 -16.38 11.80 3.30
C LEU A 659 -17.30 10.95 2.41
N SER A 660 -17.20 9.63 2.57
CA SER A 660 -18.12 8.69 1.92
C SER A 660 -19.37 8.50 2.77
N LEU A 661 -20.52 8.78 2.21
CA LEU A 661 -21.84 8.59 2.81
C LEU A 661 -22.47 7.32 2.27
N SER A 662 -22.71 6.34 3.13
CA SER A 662 -23.35 5.06 2.77
C SER A 662 -24.86 5.01 3.04
N ASN A 663 -25.41 6.07 3.61
CA ASN A 663 -26.84 6.19 3.93
C ASN A 663 -27.30 7.65 3.73
N CYS A 664 -27.77 7.95 2.53
CA CYS A 664 -28.21 9.29 2.13
C CYS A 664 -29.73 9.46 2.15
N THR A 665 -30.48 8.59 2.81
CA THR A 665 -31.94 8.52 2.69
C THR A 665 -32.67 9.81 3.08
N SER A 666 -32.12 10.64 3.97
CA SER A 666 -32.64 11.95 4.30
C SER A 666 -31.93 13.09 3.57
N GLN A 667 -30.76 12.82 3.00
CA GLN A 667 -29.82 13.85 2.56
C GLN A 667 -29.88 14.13 1.05
N ALA A 668 -30.39 13.20 0.26
CA ALA A 668 -30.46 13.36 -1.20
C ALA A 668 -31.88 13.66 -1.73
N GLY A 669 -32.84 13.87 -0.85
CA GLY A 669 -34.27 14.03 -1.27
C GLY A 669 -34.84 12.80 -1.98
N ILE A 670 -34.14 11.67 -1.84
CA ILE A 670 -34.50 10.38 -2.41
C ILE A 670 -35.17 9.59 -1.29
N GLY A 671 -36.37 9.06 -1.53
CA GLY A 671 -37.17 8.40 -0.51
C GLY A 671 -36.50 7.24 0.23
N PHE A 672 -37.07 6.86 1.36
CA PHE A 672 -36.66 5.76 2.22
C PHE A 672 -36.37 4.48 1.40
N GLY A 673 -35.20 3.87 1.59
CA GLY A 673 -34.90 2.54 1.06
C GLY A 673 -34.06 2.49 -0.20
N VAL A 674 -33.50 3.60 -0.65
CA VAL A 674 -32.58 3.64 -1.82
C VAL A 674 -31.14 3.61 -1.39
N PRO A 675 -30.30 2.74 -1.99
CA PRO A 675 -28.88 2.71 -1.70
C PRO A 675 -28.21 4.03 -2.12
N CYS A 676 -27.25 4.47 -1.33
CA CYS A 676 -26.46 5.64 -1.60
C CYS A 676 -25.01 5.32 -1.28
N ALA A 677 -24.12 5.68 -2.19
CA ALA A 677 -22.70 5.74 -1.95
C ALA A 677 -22.21 7.06 -2.57
N LEU A 678 -22.26 8.13 -1.78
CA LEU A 678 -21.95 9.48 -2.24
C LEU A 678 -20.71 10.01 -1.54
N ILE A 679 -19.79 10.60 -2.31
CA ILE A 679 -18.63 11.30 -1.77
C ILE A 679 -18.89 12.79 -1.82
N VAL A 680 -18.64 13.46 -0.70
CA VAL A 680 -18.87 14.89 -0.54
C VAL A 680 -17.74 15.53 0.27
N ASN A 681 -17.49 16.82 0.06
CA ASN A 681 -16.59 17.61 0.91
C ASN A 681 -17.29 17.88 2.25
N GLY A 682 -16.91 17.14 3.30
CA GLY A 682 -17.73 16.93 4.50
C GLY A 682 -17.45 17.86 5.68
N GLY A 683 -16.43 18.71 5.63
CA GLY A 683 -16.17 19.62 6.73
C GLY A 683 -14.70 19.86 7.05
N LYS A 684 -14.45 20.32 8.28
CA LYS A 684 -13.13 20.70 8.76
C LYS A 684 -12.74 19.89 9.98
N ALA A 685 -11.43 19.60 10.10
CA ALA A 685 -10.87 18.95 11.28
C ALA A 685 -9.54 19.60 11.69
N ARG A 686 -9.14 19.29 12.90
CA ARG A 686 -7.79 19.53 13.42
C ARG A 686 -7.14 18.21 13.76
N ILE A 687 -5.91 18.03 13.32
CA ILE A 687 -5.06 16.91 13.66
C ILE A 687 -3.84 17.44 14.39
N GLN A 688 -3.49 16.84 15.53
CA GLN A 688 -2.27 17.20 16.26
C GLN A 688 -1.68 15.97 16.91
N GLY A 689 -0.37 15.97 17.11
CA GLY A 689 0.28 14.83 17.72
C GLY A 689 1.79 14.99 17.86
N PHE A 690 2.42 13.90 18.26
CA PHE A 690 3.87 13.80 18.30
C PHE A 690 4.34 12.41 17.88
N GLU A 691 5.58 12.35 17.45
CA GLU A 691 6.24 11.14 16.94
C GLU A 691 7.66 11.07 17.52
N VAL A 692 8.07 9.87 17.88
CA VAL A 692 9.39 9.55 18.39
C VAL A 692 9.92 8.36 17.60
N GLU A 693 11.16 8.45 17.12
CA GLU A 693 11.91 7.35 16.54
C GLU A 693 13.29 7.29 17.21
N THR A 694 13.72 6.11 17.57
CA THR A 694 15.02 5.90 18.20
C THR A 694 15.69 4.63 17.70
N SER A 695 17.02 4.69 17.60
CA SER A 695 17.90 3.53 17.38
C SER A 695 19.07 3.65 18.34
N ILE A 696 19.39 2.57 19.04
CA ILE A 696 20.39 2.57 20.12
C ILE A 696 21.32 1.38 19.93
N ARG A 697 22.62 1.62 19.94
CA ARG A 697 23.71 0.61 20.01
C ARG A 697 24.48 0.78 21.32
N PRO A 698 23.98 0.26 22.45
CA PRO A 698 24.60 0.46 23.75
C PRO A 698 25.95 -0.26 23.88
N VAL A 699 26.09 -1.41 23.24
CA VAL A 699 27.30 -2.22 23.13
C VAL A 699 27.41 -2.76 21.71
N GLU A 700 28.60 -3.20 21.33
CA GLU A 700 28.83 -3.85 20.05
C GLU A 700 27.92 -5.07 19.89
N GLY A 701 27.39 -5.27 18.67
CA GLY A 701 26.45 -6.33 18.34
C GLY A 701 25.00 -6.08 18.77
N LEU A 702 24.71 -5.26 19.81
CA LEU A 702 23.35 -5.02 20.29
C LEU A 702 22.74 -3.78 19.63
N MET A 703 21.60 -3.96 18.98
CA MET A 703 20.80 -2.89 18.40
C MET A 703 19.37 -2.95 18.94
N ILE A 704 18.89 -1.82 19.43
CA ILE A 704 17.52 -1.63 19.92
C ILE A 704 16.91 -0.49 19.10
N GLU A 705 15.70 -0.71 18.57
CA GLU A 705 14.98 0.28 17.78
C GLU A 705 13.59 0.47 18.38
N GLY A 706 13.06 1.67 18.28
CA GLY A 706 11.72 1.94 18.78
C GLY A 706 11.06 3.10 18.04
N SER A 707 9.75 3.05 17.99
CA SER A 707 8.92 4.15 17.53
C SER A 707 7.69 4.31 18.41
N LEU A 708 7.22 5.56 18.55
CA LEU A 708 6.00 5.90 19.29
C LEU A 708 5.31 7.04 18.57
N SER A 709 4.00 6.98 18.47
CA SER A 709 3.19 8.09 17.99
C SER A 709 1.90 8.25 18.76
N TYR A 710 1.48 9.51 18.88
CA TYR A 710 0.19 9.92 19.36
C TYR A 710 -0.46 10.84 18.33
N THR A 711 -1.72 10.55 17.95
CA THR A 711 -2.50 11.32 16.98
C THR A 711 -3.86 11.66 17.56
N ASP A 712 -4.16 12.95 17.72
CA ASP A 712 -5.46 13.48 18.18
C ASP A 712 -6.16 14.15 16.99
N PHE A 713 -7.17 13.48 16.45
CA PHE A 713 -8.02 13.98 15.38
C PHE A 713 -9.33 14.50 15.98
N LYS A 714 -9.79 15.68 15.50
CA LYS A 714 -11.08 16.24 15.95
C LYS A 714 -11.79 16.98 14.82
N TYR A 715 -12.98 16.51 14.46
CA TYR A 715 -13.89 17.29 13.62
C TYR A 715 -14.23 18.63 14.31
N LYS A 716 -14.19 19.71 13.55
CA LYS A 716 -14.49 21.09 14.02
C LYS A 716 -15.82 21.57 13.50
N SER A 717 -16.16 21.22 12.29
CA SER A 717 -17.43 21.51 11.67
C SER A 717 -17.75 20.49 10.60
N PHE A 718 -19.03 20.31 10.31
CA PHE A 718 -19.51 19.56 9.18
C PHE A 718 -20.14 20.51 8.17
N SER A 719 -19.85 20.27 6.90
CA SER A 719 -20.44 21.01 5.78
C SER A 719 -21.86 20.55 5.52
N SER A 720 -22.63 21.38 4.84
CA SER A 720 -23.90 20.97 4.24
C SER A 720 -23.71 20.87 2.73
N PHE A 721 -24.41 19.94 2.12
CA PHE A 721 -24.51 19.87 0.67
C PHE A 721 -25.96 19.99 0.22
N THR A 722 -26.16 20.52 -0.97
CA THR A 722 -27.50 20.65 -1.57
C THR A 722 -27.61 19.66 -2.71
N ALA A 723 -28.52 18.72 -2.58
CA ALA A 723 -28.82 17.76 -3.65
C ALA A 723 -29.48 18.44 -4.85
N ALA A 724 -29.47 17.78 -6.00
CA ALA A 724 -30.03 18.31 -7.26
C ALA A 724 -31.54 18.68 -7.18
N ASN A 725 -32.28 18.17 -6.20
CA ASN A 725 -33.66 18.52 -5.91
C ASN A 725 -33.80 19.75 -5.00
N GLY A 726 -32.71 20.45 -4.66
CA GLY A 726 -32.71 21.63 -3.81
C GLY A 726 -32.75 21.37 -2.30
N VAL A 727 -32.75 20.10 -1.86
CA VAL A 727 -32.71 19.77 -0.42
C VAL A 727 -31.27 19.91 0.11
N THR A 728 -31.09 20.74 1.13
CA THR A 728 -29.82 20.93 1.80
C THR A 728 -29.76 20.06 3.06
N SER A 729 -28.68 19.29 3.22
CA SER A 729 -28.48 18.38 4.36
C SER A 729 -27.06 18.47 4.89
N SER A 730 -26.90 18.29 6.22
CA SER A 730 -25.56 18.19 6.82
C SER A 730 -24.93 16.83 6.52
N VAL A 731 -23.62 16.83 6.31
CA VAL A 731 -22.84 15.63 6.08
C VAL A 731 -22.63 14.82 7.36
N GLY A 732 -22.58 15.48 8.50
CA GLY A 732 -22.36 14.87 9.82
C GLY A 732 -22.85 15.74 10.97
N GLY A 733 -22.56 15.31 12.19
CA GLY A 733 -22.98 15.99 13.42
C GLY A 733 -24.42 15.68 13.84
N PRO A 734 -24.95 16.39 14.85
CA PRO A 734 -26.24 16.04 15.47
C PRO A 734 -27.43 16.03 14.50
N THR A 735 -27.35 16.80 13.42
CA THR A 735 -28.41 16.88 12.39
C THR A 735 -28.34 15.77 11.34
N ALA A 736 -27.26 14.98 11.36
CA ALA A 736 -27.06 13.84 10.47
C ALA A 736 -26.63 12.58 11.28
N PRO A 737 -27.56 11.93 11.99
CA PRO A 737 -27.24 10.87 12.95
C PRO A 737 -26.59 9.62 12.29
N ASN A 738 -26.74 9.46 10.99
CA ASN A 738 -26.12 8.38 10.21
C ASN A 738 -24.78 8.78 9.58
N GLY A 739 -24.38 10.04 9.65
CA GLY A 739 -23.08 10.55 9.25
C GLY A 739 -22.05 10.51 10.40
N PRO A 740 -20.80 10.91 10.14
CA PRO A 740 -19.79 11.04 11.19
C PRO A 740 -20.19 12.08 12.24
N GLN A 741 -19.80 11.84 13.49
CA GLN A 741 -20.15 12.66 14.64
C GLN A 741 -18.93 13.40 15.20
N PHE A 742 -19.16 14.45 16.01
CA PHE A 742 -18.09 15.04 16.79
C PHE A 742 -17.56 13.99 17.79
N GLY A 743 -16.29 13.71 17.70
CA GLY A 743 -15.62 12.65 18.48
C GLY A 743 -15.22 11.44 17.65
N ASP A 744 -15.82 11.24 16.49
CA ASP A 744 -15.37 10.22 15.55
C ASP A 744 -13.99 10.57 14.97
N VAL A 745 -13.27 9.53 14.50
CA VAL A 745 -11.97 9.64 13.85
C VAL A 745 -12.02 9.06 12.44
N PRO A 746 -11.13 9.48 11.53
CA PRO A 746 -11.07 8.92 10.19
C PRO A 746 -10.75 7.42 10.21
N PRO A 747 -11.06 6.72 9.11
CA PRO A 747 -10.72 5.31 8.99
C PRO A 747 -9.24 5.03 9.26
N PHE A 748 -8.96 3.92 9.94
CA PHE A 748 -7.61 3.40 10.19
C PHE A 748 -6.64 4.38 10.85
N THR A 749 -7.16 5.24 11.73
CA THR A 749 -6.39 6.25 12.48
C THR A 749 -6.27 5.84 13.95
N PRO A 750 -5.22 5.12 14.35
CA PRO A 750 -4.99 4.79 15.76
C PRO A 750 -4.57 6.03 16.53
N LYS A 751 -5.06 6.18 17.75
CA LYS A 751 -4.65 7.26 18.65
C LYS A 751 -3.22 7.05 19.16
N TRP A 752 -2.91 5.83 19.57
CA TRP A 752 -1.58 5.41 19.98
C TRP A 752 -1.04 4.31 19.08
N LYS A 753 0.22 4.40 18.74
CA LYS A 753 0.94 3.36 18.03
C LYS A 753 2.38 3.34 18.50
N TRP A 754 2.94 2.13 18.71
CA TRP A 754 4.35 1.99 19.03
C TRP A 754 4.92 0.69 18.49
N SER A 755 6.23 0.68 18.31
CA SER A 755 6.98 -0.53 18.01
C SER A 755 8.29 -0.54 18.79
N ILE A 756 8.78 -1.73 19.05
CA ILE A 756 10.10 -1.98 19.62
C ILE A 756 10.69 -3.22 18.97
N GLY A 757 11.98 -3.18 18.65
CA GLY A 757 12.75 -4.31 18.16
C GLY A 757 14.11 -4.35 18.81
N ALA A 758 14.63 -5.54 19.05
CA ALA A 758 15.99 -5.74 19.55
C ALA A 758 16.64 -6.92 18.85
N GLN A 759 17.91 -6.74 18.47
CA GLN A 759 18.75 -7.82 17.93
C GLN A 759 20.12 -7.77 18.58
N TYR A 760 20.75 -8.94 18.69
CA TYR A 760 22.10 -9.05 19.19
C TYR A 760 22.93 -9.99 18.33
N GLU A 761 23.96 -9.46 17.64
CA GLU A 761 24.92 -10.27 16.89
C GLU A 761 25.96 -10.85 17.85
N ILE A 762 25.99 -12.17 17.96
CA ILE A 762 26.88 -12.94 18.82
C ILE A 762 27.93 -13.58 17.90
N ASP A 763 29.15 -13.12 18.00
CA ASP A 763 30.30 -13.76 17.32
C ASP A 763 30.60 -15.10 17.99
N ALA A 764 30.58 -16.18 17.22
CA ALA A 764 30.89 -17.56 17.67
C ALA A 764 32.20 -18.06 17.08
N GLY A 765 33.14 -17.16 16.69
CA GLY A 765 34.44 -17.48 16.14
C GLY A 765 34.36 -18.26 14.84
N ASP A 766 35.04 -19.40 14.77
CA ASP A 766 35.10 -20.22 13.55
C ASP A 766 33.76 -20.83 13.12
N VAL A 767 32.73 -20.73 13.96
CA VAL A 767 31.37 -21.17 13.61
C VAL A 767 30.56 -20.08 12.89
N GLY A 768 31.06 -18.82 12.91
CA GLY A 768 30.38 -17.67 12.36
C GLY A 768 29.61 -16.87 13.40
N SER A 769 28.49 -16.28 13.10
CA SER A 769 27.71 -15.44 14.02
C SER A 769 26.25 -15.91 14.14
N PHE A 770 25.65 -15.65 15.32
CA PHE A 770 24.23 -15.85 15.58
C PHE A 770 23.58 -14.53 15.91
N THR A 771 22.49 -14.20 15.24
CA THR A 771 21.74 -12.97 15.48
C THR A 771 20.28 -13.28 15.85
N PRO A 772 19.95 -13.46 17.15
CA PRO A 772 18.58 -13.44 17.62
C PRO A 772 18.00 -12.04 17.49
N ARG A 773 16.73 -11.96 17.08
CA ARG A 773 15.92 -10.75 16.99
C ARG A 773 14.52 -11.01 17.49
N ILE A 774 13.94 -10.01 18.17
CA ILE A 774 12.53 -9.96 18.55
C ILE A 774 11.97 -8.58 18.21
N ASP A 775 10.77 -8.54 17.67
CA ASP A 775 10.03 -7.31 17.35
C ASP A 775 8.63 -7.39 17.94
N ALA A 776 8.11 -6.27 18.42
CA ALA A 776 6.71 -6.11 18.86
C ALA A 776 6.17 -4.80 18.31
N ALA A 777 4.92 -4.82 17.87
CA ALA A 777 4.22 -3.63 17.39
C ALA A 777 2.80 -3.60 17.96
N PHE A 778 2.41 -2.44 18.49
CA PHE A 778 1.09 -2.14 19.03
C PHE A 778 0.35 -1.17 18.12
N GLN A 779 -0.93 -1.40 17.98
CA GLN A 779 -1.89 -0.50 17.37
C GLN A 779 -3.11 -0.40 18.27
N ASP A 780 -3.51 0.85 18.58
CA ASP A 780 -4.74 1.17 19.31
C ASP A 780 -5.98 0.86 18.46
N ASP A 781 -7.16 0.94 19.07
CA ASP A 781 -8.45 0.81 18.39
C ASP A 781 -8.51 1.70 17.13
N ILE A 782 -9.08 1.15 16.05
CA ILE A 782 -9.37 1.86 14.81
C ILE A 782 -10.76 1.50 14.28
N TRP A 783 -11.26 2.31 13.38
CA TRP A 783 -12.51 2.05 12.66
C TRP A 783 -12.27 1.96 11.16
N SER A 784 -13.06 1.17 10.45
CA SER A 784 -12.88 0.97 9.01
C SER A 784 -13.60 2.02 8.15
N ASN A 785 -14.49 2.82 8.73
CA ASN A 785 -15.15 3.94 8.06
C ASN A 785 -15.28 5.17 8.97
N ALA A 786 -15.71 6.30 8.44
CA ALA A 786 -15.77 7.58 9.17
C ALA A 786 -16.86 7.66 10.26
N THR A 787 -17.83 6.74 10.27
CA THR A 787 -18.84 6.63 11.32
C THR A 787 -18.40 5.58 12.32
N ASN A 788 -17.86 5.99 13.45
CA ASN A 788 -17.25 5.08 14.42
C ASN A 788 -18.30 4.27 15.19
N ARG A 789 -18.72 3.15 14.60
CA ARG A 789 -19.73 2.23 15.14
C ARG A 789 -19.09 0.93 15.64
N PRO A 790 -19.75 0.20 16.54
CA PRO A 790 -19.28 -1.12 16.97
C PRO A 790 -19.07 -2.11 15.82
N SER A 791 -19.92 -2.05 14.77
CA SER A 791 -19.86 -2.95 13.60
C SER A 791 -18.61 -2.78 12.74
N ASN A 792 -17.96 -1.61 12.80
CA ASN A 792 -16.77 -1.32 12.01
C ASN A 792 -15.51 -1.08 12.86
N LYS A 793 -15.59 -1.36 14.16
CA LYS A 793 -14.46 -1.24 15.08
C LYS A 793 -13.48 -2.40 14.91
N ILE A 794 -12.22 -2.10 14.89
CA ILE A 794 -11.11 -3.05 14.98
C ILE A 794 -10.40 -2.77 16.31
N ASP A 795 -10.45 -3.76 17.22
CA ASP A 795 -9.87 -3.61 18.56
C ASP A 795 -8.35 -3.54 18.51
N ASP A 796 -7.76 -2.98 19.56
CA ASP A 796 -6.33 -2.89 19.76
C ASP A 796 -5.64 -4.26 19.77
N TYR A 797 -4.39 -4.27 19.36
CA TYR A 797 -3.59 -5.50 19.42
C TYR A 797 -2.10 -5.22 19.47
N ILE A 798 -1.38 -6.23 19.99
CA ILE A 798 0.07 -6.36 19.90
C ILE A 798 0.38 -7.59 19.05
N VAL A 799 1.26 -7.45 18.05
CA VAL A 799 1.84 -8.56 17.30
C VAL A 799 3.33 -8.57 17.52
N SER A 800 3.86 -9.75 17.86
CA SER A 800 5.30 -9.96 18.06
C SER A 800 5.83 -11.00 17.09
N ASN A 801 7.06 -10.78 16.62
CA ASN A 801 7.79 -11.70 15.73
C ASN A 801 9.15 -12.01 16.34
N ALA A 802 9.69 -13.18 16.03
CA ALA A 802 11.04 -13.56 16.43
C ALA A 802 11.79 -14.16 15.25
N ARG A 803 13.10 -13.90 15.17
CA ARG A 803 13.99 -14.46 14.16
C ARG A 803 15.33 -14.82 14.79
N LEU A 804 15.90 -15.94 14.37
CA LEU A 804 17.28 -16.31 14.66
C LEU A 804 17.98 -16.51 13.33
N THR A 805 19.05 -15.77 13.09
CA THR A 805 19.89 -15.90 11.89
C THR A 805 21.27 -16.40 12.29
N TRP A 806 21.74 -17.44 11.63
CA TRP A 806 23.11 -17.87 11.65
C TRP A 806 23.78 -17.47 10.33
N ALA A 807 24.98 -16.91 10.38
CA ALA A 807 25.81 -16.62 9.23
C ALA A 807 27.18 -17.27 9.41
N ASN A 808 27.73 -17.88 8.36
CA ASN A 808 29.11 -18.40 8.38
C ASN A 808 30.12 -17.25 8.50
N VAL A 809 31.39 -17.59 8.68
CA VAL A 809 32.48 -16.62 8.91
C VAL A 809 32.61 -15.62 7.74
N GLU A 810 32.44 -16.10 6.50
CA GLU A 810 32.49 -15.29 5.28
C GLU A 810 31.21 -14.45 5.06
N LYS A 811 30.17 -14.67 5.87
CA LYS A 811 28.85 -14.05 5.76
C LYS A 811 28.20 -14.20 4.37
N ASP A 812 28.58 -15.23 3.62
CA ASP A 812 28.04 -15.57 2.31
C ASP A 812 26.94 -16.65 2.37
N LEU A 813 26.87 -17.43 3.46
CA LEU A 813 25.79 -18.38 3.75
C LEU A 813 25.06 -17.98 5.03
N GLU A 814 23.76 -17.78 4.91
CA GLU A 814 22.89 -17.46 6.02
C GLU A 814 21.76 -18.49 6.14
N ILE A 815 21.48 -18.94 7.35
CA ILE A 815 20.32 -19.78 7.68
C ILE A 815 19.52 -19.06 8.76
N SER A 816 18.23 -18.83 8.51
CA SER A 816 17.38 -18.16 9.49
C SER A 816 16.09 -18.93 9.75
N ALA A 817 15.72 -18.99 11.01
CA ALA A 817 14.44 -19.46 11.47
C ALA A 817 13.61 -18.27 11.98
N GLU A 818 12.38 -18.14 11.50
CA GLU A 818 11.48 -17.07 11.89
C GLU A 818 10.14 -17.58 12.37
N VAL A 819 9.55 -16.86 13.33
CA VAL A 819 8.17 -17.05 13.78
C VAL A 819 7.48 -15.71 13.75
N THR A 820 6.42 -15.59 12.95
CA THR A 820 5.55 -14.42 12.92
C THR A 820 4.31 -14.68 13.77
N ASN A 821 3.75 -13.60 14.36
CA ASN A 821 2.67 -13.69 15.34
C ASN A 821 3.00 -14.71 16.44
N LEU A 822 4.14 -14.53 17.13
CA LEU A 822 4.74 -15.45 18.09
C LEU A 822 3.76 -15.96 19.15
N PHE A 823 2.84 -15.10 19.62
CA PHE A 823 1.87 -15.41 20.68
C PHE A 823 0.50 -15.85 20.14
N ASP A 824 0.38 -16.10 18.82
CA ASP A 824 -0.85 -16.52 18.14
C ASP A 824 -2.05 -15.60 18.43
N LYS A 825 -1.80 -14.28 18.46
CA LYS A 825 -2.85 -13.28 18.68
C LYS A 825 -3.85 -13.32 17.51
N TYR A 826 -5.13 -13.49 17.83
CA TYR A 826 -6.21 -13.31 16.88
C TYR A 826 -6.60 -11.82 16.84
N TYR A 827 -6.56 -11.21 15.67
CA TYR A 827 -6.85 -9.80 15.45
C TYR A 827 -7.35 -9.57 14.03
N TYR A 828 -7.90 -8.40 13.76
CA TYR A 828 -8.38 -8.03 12.43
C TYR A 828 -7.46 -7.00 11.78
N LEU A 829 -7.21 -7.17 10.47
CA LEU A 829 -6.45 -6.23 9.65
C LEU A 829 -7.35 -5.12 9.14
N THR A 830 -8.52 -5.49 8.63
CA THR A 830 -9.52 -4.61 8.05
C THR A 830 -10.91 -5.17 8.30
N ASN A 831 -11.91 -4.32 8.12
CA ASN A 831 -13.33 -4.66 8.24
C ASN A 831 -14.08 -4.00 7.09
N PHE A 832 -15.08 -4.68 6.58
CA PHE A 832 -16.02 -4.18 5.58
C PHE A 832 -17.43 -4.22 6.18
N ASP A 833 -17.96 -3.03 6.51
CA ASP A 833 -19.22 -2.87 7.20
C ASP A 833 -20.34 -2.45 6.25
N LEU A 834 -21.22 -3.35 5.94
CA LEU A 834 -22.44 -3.13 5.17
C LEU A 834 -23.71 -3.03 6.04
N THR A 835 -23.57 -2.94 7.37
CA THR A 835 -24.72 -2.81 8.26
C THR A 835 -25.46 -1.48 8.03
N ILE A 836 -24.71 -0.40 7.75
CA ILE A 836 -25.25 0.93 7.45
C ILE A 836 -25.89 0.97 6.06
N ALA A 837 -25.28 0.29 5.09
CA ALA A 837 -25.78 0.22 3.72
C ALA A 837 -27.06 -0.61 3.59
N GLY A 838 -27.48 -1.27 4.66
CA GLY A 838 -28.70 -2.05 4.70
C GLY A 838 -28.54 -3.54 4.42
N ALA A 839 -27.34 -4.03 4.13
CA ALA A 839 -27.08 -5.46 3.97
C ALA A 839 -27.10 -6.22 5.30
N GLY A 840 -26.93 -5.53 6.44
CA GLY A 840 -26.99 -6.14 7.77
C GLY A 840 -25.81 -7.05 8.09
N VAL A 841 -24.70 -6.95 7.38
CA VAL A 841 -23.52 -7.78 7.56
C VAL A 841 -22.28 -6.93 7.79
N SER A 842 -21.34 -7.50 8.54
CA SER A 842 -20.00 -6.96 8.70
C SER A 842 -19.01 -8.10 8.57
N SER A 843 -18.05 -7.96 7.68
CA SER A 843 -16.98 -8.95 7.45
C SER A 843 -15.63 -8.37 7.81
N SER A 844 -14.75 -9.19 8.36
CA SER A 844 -13.39 -8.77 8.72
C SER A 844 -12.36 -9.72 8.14
N GLN A 845 -11.22 -9.16 7.77
CA GLN A 845 -10.04 -9.96 7.42
C GLN A 845 -9.20 -10.20 8.68
N PRO A 846 -9.14 -11.44 9.21
CA PRO A 846 -8.28 -11.74 10.34
C PRO A 846 -6.80 -11.68 9.93
N GLY A 847 -5.93 -11.27 10.83
CA GLY A 847 -4.50 -11.44 10.71
C GLY A 847 -4.14 -12.92 10.61
N ARG A 848 -2.98 -13.23 10.00
CA ARG A 848 -2.50 -14.60 9.91
C ARG A 848 -2.23 -15.17 11.30
N PRO A 849 -2.55 -16.45 11.58
CA PRO A 849 -2.17 -17.11 12.83
C PRO A 849 -0.65 -17.18 12.95
N ARG A 850 -0.16 -17.71 14.06
CA ARG A 850 1.28 -17.97 14.21
C ARG A 850 1.81 -18.84 13.06
N GLU A 851 2.88 -18.37 12.43
CA GLU A 851 3.55 -19.03 11.32
C GLU A 851 5.05 -19.11 11.57
N TRP A 852 5.68 -20.15 11.06
CA TRP A 852 7.12 -20.30 11.07
C TRP A 852 7.65 -20.45 9.64
N ALA A 853 8.92 -20.08 9.43
CA ALA A 853 9.65 -20.41 8.23
C ALA A 853 11.15 -20.59 8.53
N LEU A 854 11.78 -21.45 7.72
CA LEU A 854 13.23 -21.64 7.66
C LEU A 854 13.69 -21.11 6.30
N THR A 855 14.69 -20.23 6.31
CA THR A 855 15.26 -19.63 5.09
C THR A 855 16.74 -19.96 4.99
N VAL A 856 17.18 -20.37 3.80
CA VAL A 856 18.61 -20.49 3.46
C VAL A 856 18.90 -19.46 2.37
N LYS A 857 19.98 -18.70 2.54
CA LYS A 857 20.43 -17.67 1.60
C LYS A 857 21.93 -17.84 1.36
N LYS A 858 22.30 -17.89 0.07
CA LYS A 858 23.71 -17.91 -0.37
C LYS A 858 23.99 -16.69 -1.21
N LYS A 859 25.03 -15.96 -0.87
CA LYS A 859 25.60 -14.84 -1.64
C LYS A 859 26.79 -15.34 -2.48
N PHE A 860 27.09 -14.68 -3.57
CA PHE A 860 28.22 -14.99 -4.46
C PHE A 860 28.76 -13.74 -5.13
#